data_cf910d0c6794254891d702813c482e51
#
_entry.id   cf910d0c6794254891d702813c482e51
#
_cell.length_a   1.000
_cell.length_b   1.000
_cell.length_c   1.000
_cell.angle_alpha   90.00
_cell.angle_beta   90.00
_cell.angle_gamma   90.00
#
_symmetry.space_group_name_H-M   'P 1'
#
loop_
_entity.id
_entity.type
_entity.pdbx_description
1 polymer ?
#
loop_
_entity_poly.entity_id
_entity_poly.type
_entity_poly.pdbx_seq_one_letter_code
_entity_poly.pdbx_strand_id
1 'polypeptide(L)'
;MKEKPMDTEKARLLELRKKIDELSYQYYTLDKPTVTDYEYDMMYRELENIEKAHPDWVTPDSPTQRVGSKISGGFEKYTHDRPMLSLGDVFSDDELREFDQRVRDDLGGEDLEYVVELKIDGLAVNLIYEQGQFIRGVTRGDGVVGEDITNNVRTIRTIPLHIASDSPHIEIRGEVYMPITSFEALNQQRRDDELEPFANPRNAAAGSLRQLDPRITAQRKLAFFAYALGGNSGITIESQEELLQDLAQFHFQVNPEYRKFTNIEDVIAFIHSWDDRRDSLPYATDGMVVKVNSFAQQARLGNTVKIPRWAIAYKFPPEQARTKVLDISVSLGRTGVLTPAADLEPVHLAGTTVKRATLHNEDYIKEKDIRIGDTVVIQKAGEIIPEVVRSLPELRDGSEKVFSMPTTCPVCGSPVVRREGEAAWRCTNPDCPAVIGEKIAHFVSRDAMNIDGLGDAIVQQLLAQHLIHDVADIYGLTKEELVDLEGFGDKSADNLLKAIETSKSVGLARVLFALGIRFVGAKAGRVLAESFGSVDALMKANADDLTAIDDIGPRIADSIVAYFGDAKNQALIEKLRAHGVDMTAEKKTLINTTFDGEIVVLTGKLQMFSRKEAEQAVEARGGKCTSSVTKKTTLVVVGADPGSKYEKAKKLGTPIISEAEFKEWLER
;
A
#
# COMPACT_ATOMS: atom_id res chain seq x y z
N MET A 1 -40.21 -23.14 -38.91
CA MET A 1 -38.80 -22.95 -39.28
C MET A 1 -37.98 -23.77 -38.29
N LYS A 2 -37.21 -24.76 -38.75
CA LYS A 2 -36.30 -25.50 -37.89
C LYS A 2 -35.15 -24.54 -37.57
N GLU A 3 -34.97 -24.19 -36.28
CA GLU A 3 -33.80 -23.45 -35.78
C GLU A 3 -32.52 -24.15 -36.27
N LYS A 4 -31.54 -23.36 -36.72
CA LYS A 4 -30.27 -23.91 -37.15
C LYS A 4 -29.56 -24.56 -35.96
N PRO A 5 -28.94 -25.76 -36.11
CA PRO A 5 -28.28 -26.48 -35.01
C PRO A 5 -27.28 -25.61 -34.23
N MET A 6 -26.58 -24.69 -34.88
CA MET A 6 -25.59 -23.79 -34.34
C MET A 6 -26.16 -22.75 -33.34
N ASP A 7 -27.42 -22.29 -33.53
CA ASP A 7 -28.07 -21.35 -32.63
C ASP A 7 -28.47 -22.05 -31.31
N THR A 8 -28.78 -23.36 -31.38
CA THR A 8 -29.15 -24.16 -30.21
C THR A 8 -27.94 -24.48 -29.32
N GLU A 9 -26.76 -24.77 -29.90
CA GLU A 9 -25.54 -25.03 -29.13
C GLU A 9 -25.00 -23.76 -28.47
N LYS A 10 -25.06 -22.61 -29.15
CA LYS A 10 -24.67 -21.33 -28.57
C LYS A 10 -25.59 -20.91 -27.43
N ALA A 11 -26.89 -21.14 -27.56
CA ALA A 11 -27.84 -20.91 -26.49
C ALA A 11 -27.54 -21.81 -25.26
N ARG A 12 -27.22 -23.09 -25.53
CA ARG A 12 -26.83 -24.04 -24.46
C ARG A 12 -25.55 -23.67 -23.76
N LEU A 13 -24.54 -23.18 -24.49
CA LEU A 13 -23.30 -22.67 -23.92
C LEU A 13 -23.56 -21.50 -22.91
N LEU A 14 -24.38 -20.53 -23.33
CA LEU A 14 -24.72 -19.37 -22.45
C LEU A 14 -25.52 -19.82 -21.23
N GLU A 15 -26.45 -20.78 -21.39
CA GLU A 15 -27.18 -21.34 -20.25
C GLU A 15 -26.24 -22.04 -19.27
N LEU A 16 -25.30 -22.86 -19.76
CA LEU A 16 -24.34 -23.58 -18.93
C LEU A 16 -23.44 -22.60 -18.15
N ARG A 17 -22.91 -21.55 -18.79
CA ARG A 17 -22.11 -20.54 -18.12
C ARG A 17 -22.86 -19.90 -16.95
N LYS A 18 -24.07 -19.41 -17.22
CA LYS A 18 -24.92 -18.80 -16.20
C LYS A 18 -25.23 -19.79 -15.07
N LYS A 19 -25.52 -21.05 -15.40
CA LYS A 19 -25.84 -22.07 -14.40
C LYS A 19 -24.63 -22.44 -13.54
N ILE A 20 -23.46 -22.58 -14.15
CA ILE A 20 -22.21 -22.89 -13.46
C ILE A 20 -21.79 -21.73 -12.53
N ASP A 21 -21.94 -20.48 -12.97
CA ASP A 21 -21.67 -19.31 -12.13
C ASP A 21 -22.61 -19.24 -10.92
N GLU A 22 -23.92 -19.48 -11.12
CA GLU A 22 -24.91 -19.56 -10.05
C GLU A 22 -24.57 -20.66 -9.04
N LEU A 23 -24.24 -21.86 -9.51
CA LEU A 23 -23.88 -22.99 -8.65
C LEU A 23 -22.55 -22.76 -7.94
N SER A 24 -21.59 -22.10 -8.59
CA SER A 24 -20.33 -21.68 -7.95
C SER A 24 -20.59 -20.69 -6.83
N TYR A 25 -21.45 -19.72 -7.02
CA TYR A 25 -21.86 -18.77 -5.98
C TYR A 25 -22.52 -19.47 -4.79
N GLN A 26 -23.46 -20.40 -5.07
CA GLN A 26 -24.13 -21.18 -4.02
C GLN A 26 -23.15 -22.04 -3.22
N TYR A 27 -22.17 -22.65 -3.89
CA TYR A 27 -21.19 -23.53 -3.27
C TYR A 27 -20.11 -22.75 -2.50
N TYR A 28 -19.42 -21.80 -3.20
CA TYR A 28 -18.21 -21.16 -2.65
C TYR A 28 -18.49 -19.89 -1.83
N THR A 29 -19.64 -19.24 -2.05
CA THR A 29 -19.99 -17.99 -1.37
C THR A 29 -21.05 -18.18 -0.29
N LEU A 30 -22.12 -18.95 -0.61
CA LEU A 30 -23.23 -19.14 0.34
C LEU A 30 -23.09 -20.39 1.20
N ASP A 31 -22.16 -21.29 0.90
CA ASP A 31 -22.00 -22.62 1.54
C ASP A 31 -23.32 -23.43 1.56
N LYS A 32 -24.10 -23.32 0.46
CA LYS A 32 -25.42 -23.95 0.29
C LYS A 32 -25.53 -24.59 -1.09
N PRO A 33 -24.77 -25.67 -1.36
CA PRO A 33 -24.85 -26.34 -2.65
C PRO A 33 -26.25 -26.93 -2.89
N THR A 34 -26.78 -26.69 -4.09
CA THR A 34 -28.10 -27.21 -4.52
C THR A 34 -28.01 -28.38 -5.47
N VAL A 35 -26.80 -28.73 -5.91
CA VAL A 35 -26.50 -29.89 -6.75
C VAL A 35 -25.33 -30.67 -6.16
N THR A 36 -25.17 -31.94 -6.58
CA THR A 36 -24.02 -32.75 -6.21
C THR A 36 -22.77 -32.33 -7.00
N ASP A 37 -21.58 -32.63 -6.47
CA ASP A 37 -20.31 -32.40 -7.17
C ASP A 37 -20.29 -33.06 -8.56
N TYR A 38 -20.87 -34.25 -8.66
CA TYR A 38 -20.98 -34.97 -9.92
C TYR A 38 -21.82 -34.23 -10.98
N GLU A 39 -22.97 -33.68 -10.57
CA GLU A 39 -23.84 -32.91 -11.47
C GLU A 39 -23.15 -31.61 -11.92
N TYR A 40 -22.43 -30.94 -11.02
CA TYR A 40 -21.62 -29.77 -11.34
C TYR A 40 -20.51 -30.11 -12.36
N ASP A 41 -19.75 -31.17 -12.10
CA ASP A 41 -18.67 -31.63 -12.98
C ASP A 41 -19.16 -32.00 -14.38
N MET A 42 -20.34 -32.61 -14.46
CA MET A 42 -20.94 -32.97 -15.77
C MET A 42 -21.32 -31.72 -16.57
N MET A 43 -21.90 -30.69 -15.96
CA MET A 43 -22.20 -29.42 -16.61
C MET A 43 -20.90 -28.69 -17.01
N TYR A 44 -19.88 -28.71 -16.19
CA TYR A 44 -18.59 -28.11 -16.49
C TYR A 44 -17.91 -28.81 -17.69
N ARG A 45 -17.93 -30.15 -17.77
CA ARG A 45 -17.42 -30.92 -18.90
C ARG A 45 -18.21 -30.66 -20.18
N GLU A 46 -19.53 -30.50 -20.08
CA GLU A 46 -20.37 -30.16 -21.24
C GLU A 46 -19.94 -28.80 -21.80
N LEU A 47 -19.77 -27.80 -20.94
CA LEU A 47 -19.27 -26.46 -21.32
C LEU A 47 -17.90 -26.55 -22.00
N GLU A 48 -16.94 -27.28 -21.40
CA GLU A 48 -15.60 -27.46 -21.99
C GLU A 48 -15.66 -28.09 -23.40
N ASN A 49 -16.54 -29.07 -23.59
CA ASN A 49 -16.66 -29.74 -24.87
C ASN A 49 -17.23 -28.81 -25.95
N ILE A 50 -18.22 -27.98 -25.61
CA ILE A 50 -18.76 -26.99 -26.54
C ILE A 50 -17.70 -25.94 -26.88
N GLU A 51 -16.96 -25.45 -25.90
CA GLU A 51 -15.90 -24.47 -26.12
C GLU A 51 -14.71 -25.03 -26.91
N LYS A 52 -14.36 -26.31 -26.75
CA LYS A 52 -13.36 -26.97 -27.56
C LYS A 52 -13.82 -27.12 -29.02
N ALA A 53 -15.11 -27.36 -29.25
CA ALA A 53 -15.68 -27.45 -30.59
C ALA A 53 -15.81 -26.06 -31.26
N HIS A 54 -15.96 -25.01 -30.49
CA HIS A 54 -16.14 -23.63 -30.94
C HIS A 54 -15.20 -22.66 -30.24
N PRO A 55 -13.88 -22.67 -30.57
CA PRO A 55 -12.90 -21.81 -29.88
C PRO A 55 -13.16 -20.29 -30.00
N ASP A 56 -13.88 -19.89 -31.05
CA ASP A 56 -14.34 -18.51 -31.28
C ASP A 56 -15.47 -18.05 -30.35
N TRP A 57 -16.09 -18.97 -29.61
CA TRP A 57 -17.12 -18.65 -28.61
C TRP A 57 -16.55 -18.54 -27.21
N VAL A 58 -15.28 -18.88 -26.98
CA VAL A 58 -14.63 -18.76 -25.70
C VAL A 58 -14.45 -17.28 -25.35
N THR A 59 -14.98 -16.87 -24.20
CA THR A 59 -14.83 -15.51 -23.69
C THR A 59 -13.98 -15.50 -22.42
N PRO A 60 -13.29 -14.40 -22.10
CA PRO A 60 -12.41 -14.33 -20.92
C PRO A 60 -13.13 -14.55 -19.57
N ASP A 61 -14.44 -14.33 -19.53
CA ASP A 61 -15.31 -14.50 -18.37
C ASP A 61 -15.92 -15.92 -18.27
N SER A 62 -15.63 -16.82 -19.19
CA SER A 62 -16.09 -18.20 -19.07
C SER A 62 -15.52 -18.88 -17.82
N PRO A 63 -16.34 -19.67 -17.08
CA PRO A 63 -15.86 -20.50 -15.96
C PRO A 63 -14.65 -21.36 -16.31
N THR A 64 -14.52 -21.82 -17.56
CA THR A 64 -13.39 -22.63 -18.05
C THR A 64 -12.08 -21.84 -18.16
N GLN A 65 -12.13 -20.51 -18.18
CA GLN A 65 -10.96 -19.64 -18.31
C GLN A 65 -10.41 -19.14 -16.95
N ARG A 66 -10.94 -19.62 -15.83
CA ARG A 66 -10.49 -19.22 -14.49
C ARG A 66 -9.02 -19.55 -14.22
N VAL A 67 -8.51 -20.65 -14.76
CA VAL A 67 -7.11 -21.05 -14.56
C VAL A 67 -6.35 -20.95 -15.88
N GLY A 68 -5.64 -19.83 -16.07
CA GLY A 68 -4.79 -19.63 -17.24
C GLY A 68 -3.55 -20.53 -17.22
N SER A 69 -3.11 -20.95 -18.43
CA SER A 69 -1.91 -21.79 -18.61
C SER A 69 -0.62 -20.97 -18.82
N LYS A 70 -0.71 -19.65 -18.99
CA LYS A 70 0.45 -18.77 -19.23
C LYS A 70 1.15 -18.42 -17.92
N ILE A 71 2.43 -18.78 -17.83
CA ILE A 71 3.34 -18.30 -16.76
C ILE A 71 3.71 -16.86 -17.10
N SER A 72 3.53 -15.94 -16.14
CA SER A 72 3.90 -14.53 -16.31
C SER A 72 5.43 -14.36 -16.24
N GLY A 73 5.97 -13.46 -17.04
CA GLY A 73 7.37 -13.05 -16.95
C GLY A 73 7.64 -12.02 -15.84
N GLY A 74 6.59 -11.56 -15.15
CA GLY A 74 6.58 -10.53 -14.12
C GLY A 74 5.18 -9.91 -14.01
N PHE A 75 5.02 -8.94 -13.11
CA PHE A 75 3.76 -8.22 -12.90
C PHE A 75 3.88 -6.81 -13.48
N GLU A 76 2.96 -6.46 -14.38
CA GLU A 76 2.88 -5.10 -14.91
C GLU A 76 2.39 -4.13 -13.81
N LYS A 77 2.78 -2.87 -13.93
CA LYS A 77 2.32 -1.81 -13.03
C LYS A 77 1.02 -1.22 -13.55
N TYR A 78 0.10 -0.95 -12.64
CA TYR A 78 -1.18 -0.30 -12.94
C TYR A 78 -1.40 0.86 -11.96
N THR A 79 -1.75 2.02 -12.50
CA THR A 79 -2.10 3.20 -11.69
C THR A 79 -3.59 3.19 -11.39
N HIS A 80 -3.95 3.21 -10.10
CA HIS A 80 -5.35 3.26 -9.67
C HIS A 80 -6.00 4.59 -10.06
N ASP A 81 -7.24 4.56 -10.57
CA ASP A 81 -8.01 5.76 -10.89
C ASP A 81 -8.30 6.61 -9.66
N ARG A 82 -8.56 5.96 -8.54
CA ARG A 82 -8.67 6.58 -7.21
C ARG A 82 -7.70 5.89 -6.25
N PRO A 83 -6.92 6.65 -5.47
CA PRO A 83 -5.98 6.06 -4.51
C PRO A 83 -6.64 5.05 -3.57
N MET A 84 -5.95 3.96 -3.28
CA MET A 84 -6.33 2.99 -2.24
C MET A 84 -5.72 3.44 -0.92
N LEU A 85 -6.47 4.23 -0.16
CA LEU A 85 -6.01 4.79 1.11
C LEU A 85 -5.85 3.71 2.19
N SER A 86 -4.91 3.93 3.10
CA SER A 86 -4.83 3.18 4.36
C SER A 86 -5.89 3.70 5.33
N LEU A 87 -6.17 2.93 6.40
CA LEU A 87 -6.98 3.43 7.52
C LEU A 87 -6.07 4.02 8.60
N GLY A 88 -6.58 4.94 9.40
CA GLY A 88 -5.99 5.29 10.67
C GLY A 88 -6.30 4.19 11.70
N ASP A 89 -5.39 3.94 12.63
CA ASP A 89 -5.59 2.95 13.68
C ASP A 89 -5.88 3.62 15.02
N VAL A 90 -6.76 3.02 15.83
CA VAL A 90 -7.00 3.31 17.24
C VAL A 90 -6.91 2.03 18.06
N PHE A 91 -6.46 2.15 19.31
CA PHE A 91 -6.16 1.03 20.18
C PHE A 91 -6.93 1.07 21.51
N SER A 92 -7.77 2.09 21.70
CA SER A 92 -8.57 2.25 22.92
C SER A 92 -9.94 2.85 22.62
N ASP A 93 -10.86 2.63 23.57
CA ASP A 93 -12.21 3.20 23.51
C ASP A 93 -12.18 4.74 23.52
N ASP A 94 -11.25 5.33 24.27
CA ASP A 94 -11.14 6.79 24.35
C ASP A 94 -10.69 7.38 22.99
N GLU A 95 -9.73 6.76 22.31
CA GLU A 95 -9.33 7.18 20.96
C GLU A 95 -10.49 7.03 19.96
N LEU A 96 -11.34 6.02 20.12
CA LEU A 96 -12.53 5.85 19.29
C LEU A 96 -13.60 6.92 19.60
N ARG A 97 -13.76 7.33 20.87
CA ARG A 97 -14.62 8.48 21.26
C ARG A 97 -14.09 9.80 20.68
N GLU A 98 -12.77 9.99 20.68
CA GLU A 98 -12.14 11.16 20.04
C GLU A 98 -12.39 11.19 18.53
N PHE A 99 -12.38 10.02 17.88
CA PHE A 99 -12.77 9.91 16.46
C PHE A 99 -14.23 10.35 16.26
N ASP A 100 -15.18 9.83 17.05
CA ASP A 100 -16.59 10.21 16.98
C ASP A 100 -16.80 11.72 17.20
N GLN A 101 -16.16 12.28 18.24
CA GLN A 101 -16.26 13.71 18.53
C GLN A 101 -15.76 14.56 17.36
N ARG A 102 -14.62 14.23 16.78
CA ARG A 102 -14.08 14.92 15.61
C ARG A 102 -15.02 14.86 14.41
N VAL A 103 -15.60 13.68 14.14
CA VAL A 103 -16.55 13.50 13.03
C VAL A 103 -17.82 14.34 13.25
N ARG A 104 -18.35 14.39 14.47
CA ARG A 104 -19.51 15.22 14.83
C ARG A 104 -19.21 16.71 14.71
N ASP A 105 -18.05 17.15 15.16
CA ASP A 105 -17.63 18.54 15.05
C ASP A 105 -17.49 18.98 13.58
N ASP A 106 -16.85 18.13 12.75
CA ASP A 106 -16.67 18.40 11.32
C ASP A 106 -18.00 18.40 10.55
N LEU A 107 -19.02 17.68 11.01
CA LEU A 107 -20.37 17.63 10.42
C LEU A 107 -21.34 18.63 11.04
N GLY A 108 -20.94 19.36 12.10
CA GLY A 108 -21.81 20.39 12.73
C GLY A 108 -22.96 19.83 13.55
N GLY A 109 -22.83 18.61 14.09
CA GLY A 109 -23.81 17.97 14.98
C GLY A 109 -25.00 17.32 14.27
N GLU A 110 -24.89 17.02 12.98
CA GLU A 110 -25.90 16.25 12.22
C GLU A 110 -26.03 14.83 12.78
N ASP A 111 -27.20 14.19 12.50
CA ASP A 111 -27.40 12.79 12.81
C ASP A 111 -26.35 11.92 12.10
N LEU A 112 -25.76 11.01 12.84
CA LEU A 112 -24.63 10.20 12.41
C LEU A 112 -24.92 8.72 12.63
N GLU A 113 -24.69 7.94 11.58
CA GLU A 113 -24.71 6.49 11.62
C GLU A 113 -23.34 5.92 11.27
N TYR A 114 -22.97 4.84 11.93
CA TYR A 114 -21.76 4.05 11.64
C TYR A 114 -22.11 2.67 11.12
N VAL A 115 -21.36 2.19 10.15
CA VAL A 115 -21.29 0.77 9.80
C VAL A 115 -19.96 0.24 10.33
N VAL A 116 -20.03 -0.85 11.10
CA VAL A 116 -18.87 -1.51 11.73
C VAL A 116 -18.71 -2.88 11.08
N GLU A 117 -17.53 -3.14 10.57
CA GLU A 117 -17.18 -4.36 9.83
C GLU A 117 -15.95 -5.02 10.45
N LEU A 118 -15.82 -6.35 10.37
CA LEU A 118 -14.58 -7.03 10.75
C LEU A 118 -13.44 -6.61 9.81
N LYS A 119 -12.30 -6.29 10.39
CA LYS A 119 -11.07 -6.00 9.65
C LYS A 119 -10.36 -7.30 9.31
N ILE A 120 -10.56 -7.76 8.09
CA ILE A 120 -9.97 -9.00 7.60
C ILE A 120 -8.45 -8.84 7.44
N ASP A 121 -7.71 -9.82 7.93
CA ASP A 121 -6.25 -9.83 7.80
C ASP A 121 -5.81 -10.56 6.52
N GLY A 122 -5.68 -9.81 5.45
CA GLY A 122 -5.39 -10.30 4.11
C GLY A 122 -4.59 -9.31 3.27
N LEU A 123 -4.88 -9.29 1.99
CA LEU A 123 -4.27 -8.40 0.99
C LEU A 123 -5.34 -7.62 0.24
N ALA A 124 -5.30 -6.29 0.34
CA ALA A 124 -6.24 -5.42 -0.37
C ALA A 124 -6.02 -5.48 -1.89
N VAL A 125 -7.11 -5.72 -2.62
CA VAL A 125 -7.14 -5.85 -4.07
C VAL A 125 -8.26 -4.97 -4.64
N ASN A 126 -7.99 -4.35 -5.79
CA ASN A 126 -8.96 -3.65 -6.62
C ASN A 126 -9.34 -4.51 -7.83
N LEU A 127 -10.62 -4.78 -8.00
CA LEU A 127 -11.20 -5.55 -9.10
C LEU A 127 -11.89 -4.59 -10.08
N ILE A 128 -11.53 -4.65 -11.34
CA ILE A 128 -12.06 -3.78 -12.38
C ILE A 128 -12.99 -4.58 -13.28
N TYR A 129 -14.20 -4.08 -13.43
CA TYR A 129 -15.22 -4.62 -14.30
C TYR A 129 -15.62 -3.60 -15.36
N GLU A 130 -15.76 -4.04 -16.59
CA GLU A 130 -16.28 -3.25 -17.71
C GLU A 130 -17.52 -3.97 -18.27
N GLN A 131 -18.64 -3.26 -18.34
CA GLN A 131 -19.92 -3.83 -18.80
C GLN A 131 -20.28 -5.15 -18.09
N GLY A 132 -20.01 -5.23 -16.79
CA GLY A 132 -20.22 -6.40 -15.95
C GLY A 132 -19.15 -7.50 -16.07
N GLN A 133 -18.19 -7.43 -16.99
CA GLN A 133 -17.14 -8.45 -17.17
C GLN A 133 -15.90 -8.11 -16.35
N PHE A 134 -15.32 -9.09 -15.66
CA PHE A 134 -14.04 -8.93 -14.94
C PHE A 134 -12.88 -8.75 -15.92
N ILE A 135 -12.27 -7.58 -15.89
CA ILE A 135 -11.16 -7.22 -16.78
C ILE A 135 -9.82 -7.32 -16.06
N ARG A 136 -9.73 -6.82 -14.82
CA ARG A 136 -8.44 -6.70 -14.15
C ARG A 136 -8.53 -6.82 -12.63
N GLY A 137 -7.49 -7.44 -12.02
CA GLY A 137 -7.26 -7.46 -10.59
C GLY A 137 -5.89 -6.83 -10.26
N VAL A 138 -5.86 -5.87 -9.34
CA VAL A 138 -4.67 -5.06 -9.03
C VAL A 138 -4.42 -5.02 -7.55
N THR A 139 -3.18 -5.24 -7.11
CA THR A 139 -2.81 -5.06 -5.69
C THR A 139 -2.87 -3.58 -5.30
N ARG A 140 -3.05 -3.29 -4.01
CA ARG A 140 -2.99 -1.91 -3.51
C ARG A 140 -1.68 -1.20 -3.88
N GLY A 141 -0.56 -1.91 -3.86
CA GLY A 141 0.77 -1.32 -4.05
C GLY A 141 1.08 -0.25 -3.00
N ASP A 142 1.55 0.91 -3.44
CA ASP A 142 1.78 2.09 -2.58
C ASP A 142 0.52 2.94 -2.36
N GLY A 143 -0.62 2.45 -2.85
CA GLY A 143 -1.91 3.13 -2.83
C GLY A 143 -2.21 3.92 -4.11
N VAL A 144 -1.23 4.22 -4.93
CA VAL A 144 -1.37 4.89 -6.24
C VAL A 144 -1.07 3.94 -7.37
N VAL A 145 0.01 3.15 -7.26
CA VAL A 145 0.44 2.18 -8.28
C VAL A 145 0.48 0.80 -7.66
N GLY A 146 -0.27 -0.14 -8.23
CA GLY A 146 -0.30 -1.55 -7.85
C GLY A 146 0.34 -2.45 -8.90
N GLU A 147 0.31 -3.76 -8.64
CA GLU A 147 0.74 -4.82 -9.56
C GLU A 147 -0.49 -5.49 -10.17
N ASP A 148 -0.50 -5.66 -11.49
CA ASP A 148 -1.53 -6.40 -12.20
C ASP A 148 -1.38 -7.89 -11.92
N ILE A 149 -2.30 -8.42 -11.13
CA ILE A 149 -2.36 -9.84 -10.72
C ILE A 149 -3.60 -10.55 -11.28
N THR A 150 -4.14 -10.06 -12.39
CA THR A 150 -5.40 -10.50 -12.99
C THR A 150 -5.50 -12.01 -13.12
N ASN A 151 -4.45 -12.67 -13.63
CA ASN A 151 -4.46 -14.13 -13.85
C ASN A 151 -4.57 -14.91 -12.52
N ASN A 152 -3.96 -14.40 -11.45
CA ASN A 152 -4.01 -15.04 -10.13
C ASN A 152 -5.37 -14.78 -9.46
N VAL A 153 -5.86 -13.54 -9.49
CA VAL A 153 -7.18 -13.17 -8.96
C VAL A 153 -8.30 -13.97 -9.63
N ARG A 154 -8.23 -14.20 -10.93
CA ARG A 154 -9.20 -15.00 -11.70
C ARG A 154 -9.38 -16.42 -11.16
N THR A 155 -8.36 -16.98 -10.50
CA THR A 155 -8.43 -18.31 -9.88
C THR A 155 -9.24 -18.35 -8.58
N ILE A 156 -9.53 -17.19 -7.97
CA ILE A 156 -10.28 -17.09 -6.71
C ILE A 156 -11.76 -17.27 -6.99
N ARG A 157 -12.35 -18.35 -6.50
CA ARG A 157 -13.71 -18.76 -6.85
C ARG A 157 -14.81 -17.90 -6.25
N THR A 158 -14.53 -17.21 -5.16
CA THR A 158 -15.44 -16.24 -4.54
C THR A 158 -15.50 -14.88 -5.26
N ILE A 159 -14.71 -14.70 -6.33
CA ILE A 159 -14.76 -13.53 -7.20
C ILE A 159 -15.56 -13.89 -8.46
N PRO A 160 -16.72 -13.27 -8.72
CA PRO A 160 -17.47 -13.47 -9.94
C PRO A 160 -16.70 -12.92 -11.14
N LEU A 161 -16.66 -13.68 -12.24
CA LEU A 161 -16.07 -13.22 -13.50
C LEU A 161 -17.04 -12.34 -14.30
N HIS A 162 -18.34 -12.40 -13.96
CA HIS A 162 -19.36 -11.54 -14.51
C HIS A 162 -20.31 -11.09 -13.40
N ILE A 163 -20.65 -9.81 -13.36
CA ILE A 163 -21.63 -9.22 -12.46
C ILE A 163 -22.83 -8.67 -13.25
N ALA A 164 -24.01 -8.75 -12.67
CA ALA A 164 -25.24 -8.26 -13.30
C ALA A 164 -25.32 -6.72 -13.17
N SER A 165 -24.56 -6.01 -13.99
CA SER A 165 -24.52 -4.55 -14.01
C SER A 165 -24.40 -4.01 -15.43
N ASP A 166 -25.22 -3.00 -15.75
CA ASP A 166 -25.15 -2.26 -17.01
C ASP A 166 -24.15 -1.08 -16.95
N SER A 167 -23.46 -0.91 -15.82
CA SER A 167 -22.46 0.14 -15.66
C SER A 167 -21.27 -0.09 -16.61
N PRO A 168 -20.86 0.94 -17.37
CA PRO A 168 -19.69 0.82 -18.25
C PRO A 168 -18.41 0.47 -17.51
N HIS A 169 -18.26 0.93 -16.26
CA HIS A 169 -17.05 0.74 -15.44
C HIS A 169 -17.39 0.68 -13.96
N ILE A 170 -16.90 -0.34 -13.27
CA ILE A 170 -17.01 -0.51 -11.82
C ILE A 170 -15.68 -1.01 -11.27
N GLU A 171 -15.19 -0.37 -10.22
CA GLU A 171 -14.06 -0.85 -9.41
C GLU A 171 -14.58 -1.33 -8.05
N ILE A 172 -14.33 -2.59 -7.72
CA ILE A 172 -14.71 -3.19 -6.44
C ILE A 172 -13.46 -3.48 -5.65
N ARG A 173 -13.41 -2.98 -4.41
CA ARG A 173 -12.30 -3.19 -3.49
C ARG A 173 -12.67 -4.18 -2.41
N GLY A 174 -11.72 -5.01 -2.06
CA GLY A 174 -11.91 -6.02 -1.04
C GLY A 174 -10.59 -6.60 -0.57
N GLU A 175 -10.70 -7.58 0.32
CA GLU A 175 -9.55 -8.25 0.90
C GLU A 175 -9.49 -9.69 0.40
N VAL A 176 -8.37 -10.06 -0.24
CA VAL A 176 -8.05 -11.47 -0.50
C VAL A 176 -7.41 -12.03 0.76
N TYR A 177 -7.95 -13.15 1.21
CA TYR A 177 -7.47 -13.84 2.41
C TYR A 177 -7.32 -15.34 2.18
N MET A 178 -6.58 -16.00 3.06
CA MET A 178 -6.50 -17.46 3.09
C MET A 178 -7.33 -17.98 4.26
N PRO A 179 -8.35 -18.81 4.01
CA PRO A 179 -9.08 -19.51 5.09
C PRO A 179 -8.13 -20.29 5.99
N ILE A 180 -8.42 -20.34 7.30
CA ILE A 180 -7.56 -21.02 8.30
C ILE A 180 -7.31 -22.48 7.91
N THR A 181 -8.33 -23.20 7.49
CA THR A 181 -8.20 -24.60 7.05
C THR A 181 -7.28 -24.77 5.82
N SER A 182 -7.33 -23.80 4.88
CA SER A 182 -6.43 -23.80 3.71
C SER A 182 -4.99 -23.49 4.10
N PHE A 183 -4.79 -22.59 5.06
CA PHE A 183 -3.49 -22.23 5.61
C PHE A 183 -2.84 -23.41 6.35
N GLU A 184 -3.59 -24.11 7.19
CA GLU A 184 -3.12 -25.29 7.90
C GLU A 184 -2.72 -26.42 6.95
N ALA A 185 -3.56 -26.71 5.95
CA ALA A 185 -3.28 -27.71 4.91
C ALA A 185 -2.03 -27.35 4.10
N LEU A 186 -1.89 -26.08 3.71
CA LEU A 186 -0.72 -25.58 3.00
C LEU A 186 0.56 -25.73 3.83
N ASN A 187 0.52 -25.36 5.10
CA ASN A 187 1.68 -25.46 5.96
C ASN A 187 2.03 -26.91 6.29
N GLN A 188 1.05 -27.80 6.35
CA GLN A 188 1.32 -29.25 6.48
C GLN A 188 2.06 -29.76 5.24
N GLN A 189 1.56 -29.44 4.04
CA GLN A 189 2.24 -29.82 2.80
C GLN A 189 3.67 -29.28 2.73
N ARG A 190 3.89 -28.01 3.13
CA ARG A 190 5.24 -27.42 3.14
C ARG A 190 6.18 -28.14 4.08
N ARG A 191 5.72 -28.56 5.26
CA ARG A 191 6.50 -29.39 6.19
C ARG A 191 6.85 -30.75 5.59
N ASP A 192 5.88 -31.37 4.90
CA ASP A 192 6.10 -32.67 4.23
C ASP A 192 7.12 -32.55 3.07
N ASP A 193 7.15 -31.39 2.42
CA ASP A 193 8.10 -31.02 1.36
C ASP A 193 9.43 -30.43 1.89
N GLU A 194 9.66 -30.45 3.22
CA GLU A 194 10.84 -29.88 3.92
C GLU A 194 11.04 -28.37 3.65
N LEU A 195 9.95 -27.65 3.35
CA LEU A 195 9.94 -26.21 3.14
C LEU A 195 9.52 -25.47 4.41
N GLU A 196 10.04 -24.26 4.61
CA GLU A 196 9.65 -23.42 5.74
C GLU A 196 8.15 -23.05 5.67
N PRO A 197 7.35 -23.31 6.73
CA PRO A 197 5.94 -22.93 6.76
C PRO A 197 5.74 -21.41 6.68
N PHE A 198 4.60 -20.97 6.14
CA PHE A 198 4.22 -19.56 6.21
C PHE A 198 3.91 -19.16 7.66
N ALA A 199 4.30 -17.95 8.02
CA ALA A 199 4.16 -17.43 9.38
C ALA A 199 2.69 -17.22 9.81
N ASN A 200 1.86 -16.74 8.90
CA ASN A 200 0.44 -16.46 9.12
C ASN A 200 -0.37 -16.52 7.82
N PRO A 201 -1.72 -16.55 7.89
CA PRO A 201 -2.60 -16.59 6.72
C PRO A 201 -2.41 -15.42 5.76
N ARG A 202 -2.16 -14.21 6.26
CA ARG A 202 -1.90 -13.01 5.44
C ARG A 202 -0.66 -13.17 4.57
N ASN A 203 0.47 -13.60 5.16
CA ASN A 203 1.70 -13.82 4.40
C ASN A 203 1.53 -14.95 3.38
N ALA A 204 0.80 -15.99 3.72
CA ALA A 204 0.47 -17.08 2.81
C ALA A 204 -0.41 -16.59 1.64
N ALA A 205 -1.42 -15.75 1.89
CA ALA A 205 -2.25 -15.14 0.86
C ALA A 205 -1.42 -14.22 -0.06
N ALA A 206 -0.63 -13.32 0.50
CA ALA A 206 0.23 -12.40 -0.25
C ALA A 206 1.24 -13.14 -1.14
N GLY A 207 1.93 -14.15 -0.59
CA GLY A 207 2.86 -15.00 -1.34
C GLY A 207 2.18 -15.82 -2.44
N SER A 208 0.93 -16.23 -2.22
CA SER A 208 0.14 -16.98 -3.20
C SER A 208 -0.34 -16.10 -4.36
N LEU A 209 -0.74 -14.85 -4.10
CA LEU A 209 -1.16 -13.90 -5.14
C LEU A 209 -0.01 -13.43 -6.02
N ARG A 210 1.23 -13.53 -5.57
CA ARG A 210 2.44 -13.12 -6.31
C ARG A 210 3.16 -14.29 -6.97
N GLN A 211 2.50 -15.43 -7.17
CA GLN A 211 3.02 -16.52 -7.96
C GLN A 211 2.98 -16.18 -9.46
N LEU A 212 4.07 -16.45 -10.17
CA LEU A 212 4.12 -16.23 -11.62
C LEU A 212 3.26 -17.25 -12.37
N ASP A 213 3.07 -18.43 -11.79
CA ASP A 213 2.18 -19.48 -12.32
C ASP A 213 0.83 -19.44 -11.58
N PRO A 214 -0.27 -19.04 -12.25
CA PRO A 214 -1.59 -18.95 -11.62
C PRO A 214 -2.15 -20.32 -11.19
N ARG A 215 -1.62 -21.43 -11.70
CA ARG A 215 -2.01 -22.79 -11.27
C ARG A 215 -1.61 -23.03 -9.80
N ILE A 216 -0.49 -22.46 -9.36
CA ILE A 216 -0.08 -22.51 -7.96
C ILE A 216 -1.08 -21.74 -7.11
N THR A 217 -1.48 -20.53 -7.51
CA THR A 217 -2.49 -19.72 -6.82
C THR A 217 -3.83 -20.46 -6.72
N ALA A 218 -4.27 -21.12 -7.80
CA ALA A 218 -5.52 -21.91 -7.82
C ALA A 218 -5.54 -23.02 -6.76
N GLN A 219 -4.41 -23.67 -6.49
CA GLN A 219 -4.28 -24.74 -5.49
C GLN A 219 -4.34 -24.20 -4.04
N ARG A 220 -4.09 -22.89 -3.83
CA ARG A 220 -4.03 -22.26 -2.50
C ARG A 220 -5.40 -21.97 -1.89
N LYS A 221 -6.49 -22.12 -2.66
CA LYS A 221 -7.89 -21.93 -2.21
C LYS A 221 -8.10 -20.61 -1.47
N LEU A 222 -7.63 -19.51 -2.06
CA LEU A 222 -7.86 -18.16 -1.55
C LEU A 222 -9.35 -17.80 -1.66
N ALA A 223 -9.79 -16.86 -0.81
CA ALA A 223 -11.12 -16.27 -0.85
C ALA A 223 -11.04 -14.74 -0.81
N PHE A 224 -12.16 -14.07 -1.07
CA PHE A 224 -12.24 -12.62 -1.18
C PHE A 224 -13.49 -12.09 -0.49
N PHE A 225 -13.35 -11.07 0.35
CA PHE A 225 -14.45 -10.27 0.87
C PHE A 225 -14.46 -8.89 0.21
N ALA A 226 -15.58 -8.52 -0.41
CA ALA A 226 -15.78 -7.17 -0.94
C ALA A 226 -16.28 -6.24 0.17
N TYR A 227 -15.77 -4.98 0.20
CA TYR A 227 -16.11 -4.03 1.25
C TYR A 227 -16.21 -2.55 0.79
N ALA A 228 -15.81 -2.22 -0.43
CA ALA A 228 -15.87 -0.83 -0.92
C ALA A 228 -15.92 -0.76 -2.45
N LEU A 229 -16.36 0.41 -2.95
CA LEU A 229 -16.18 0.80 -4.34
C LEU A 229 -14.93 1.69 -4.49
N GLY A 230 -14.17 1.45 -5.55
CA GLY A 230 -13.09 2.33 -6.02
C GLY A 230 -13.64 3.43 -6.91
N GLY A 231 -14.04 3.09 -8.12
CA GLY A 231 -14.69 3.95 -9.10
C GLY A 231 -15.97 3.31 -9.63
N ASN A 232 -16.91 4.12 -10.07
CA ASN A 232 -18.09 3.62 -10.77
C ASN A 232 -18.58 4.65 -11.79
N SER A 233 -19.31 4.16 -12.79
CA SER A 233 -20.02 4.97 -13.78
C SER A 233 -21.49 4.56 -13.78
N GLY A 234 -22.37 5.49 -13.37
CA GLY A 234 -23.83 5.30 -13.49
C GLY A 234 -24.49 4.51 -12.37
N ILE A 235 -23.77 4.13 -11.30
CA ILE A 235 -24.37 3.54 -10.10
C ILE A 235 -24.48 4.62 -9.03
N THR A 236 -25.66 4.78 -8.48
CA THR A 236 -25.92 5.69 -7.34
C THR A 236 -26.13 4.85 -6.10
N ILE A 237 -25.26 4.98 -5.12
CA ILE A 237 -25.33 4.34 -3.81
C ILE A 237 -25.17 5.45 -2.77
N GLU A 238 -26.03 5.48 -1.76
CA GLU A 238 -26.09 6.57 -0.80
C GLU A 238 -25.39 6.25 0.52
N SER A 239 -25.20 4.95 0.83
CA SER A 239 -24.62 4.54 2.11
C SER A 239 -23.70 3.31 2.00
N GLN A 240 -22.88 3.12 3.04
CA GLN A 240 -22.01 1.94 3.17
C GLN A 240 -22.84 0.65 3.34
N GLU A 241 -23.95 0.70 4.09
CA GLU A 241 -24.83 -0.45 4.27
C GLU A 241 -25.48 -0.88 2.94
N GLU A 242 -26.00 0.07 2.16
CA GLU A 242 -26.53 -0.19 0.83
C GLU A 242 -25.49 -0.79 -0.11
N LEU A 243 -24.26 -0.23 -0.08
CA LEU A 243 -23.15 -0.77 -0.86
C LEU A 243 -22.89 -2.25 -0.54
N LEU A 244 -22.84 -2.63 0.73
CA LEU A 244 -22.60 -4.03 1.12
C LEU A 244 -23.73 -4.95 0.63
N GLN A 245 -24.98 -4.47 0.64
CA GLN A 245 -26.13 -5.19 0.11
C GLN A 245 -26.04 -5.36 -1.43
N ASP A 246 -25.66 -4.31 -2.16
CA ASP A 246 -25.50 -4.35 -3.61
C ASP A 246 -24.34 -5.27 -4.03
N LEU A 247 -23.22 -5.25 -3.29
CA LEU A 247 -22.12 -6.15 -3.53
C LEU A 247 -22.54 -7.63 -3.39
N ALA A 248 -23.40 -7.94 -2.40
CA ALA A 248 -23.99 -9.27 -2.26
C ALA A 248 -24.92 -9.62 -3.44
N GLN A 249 -25.69 -8.66 -3.97
CA GLN A 249 -26.51 -8.85 -5.18
C GLN A 249 -25.66 -9.08 -6.44
N PHE A 250 -24.45 -8.50 -6.50
CA PHE A 250 -23.48 -8.78 -7.54
C PHE A 250 -22.74 -10.12 -7.36
N HIS A 251 -23.19 -10.95 -6.43
CA HIS A 251 -22.63 -12.25 -6.07
C HIS A 251 -21.24 -12.21 -5.44
N PHE A 252 -20.80 -11.07 -4.90
CA PHE A 252 -19.62 -11.03 -4.06
C PHE A 252 -19.90 -11.59 -2.67
N GLN A 253 -18.90 -12.24 -2.11
CA GLN A 253 -18.90 -12.54 -0.69
C GLN A 253 -18.66 -11.24 0.08
N VAL A 254 -19.64 -10.86 0.90
CA VAL A 254 -19.55 -9.76 1.87
C VAL A 254 -19.45 -10.38 3.26
N ASN A 255 -18.63 -9.81 4.14
CA ASN A 255 -18.54 -10.32 5.51
C ASN A 255 -19.90 -10.16 6.19
N PRO A 256 -20.53 -11.24 6.72
CA PRO A 256 -21.88 -11.17 7.29
C PRO A 256 -21.94 -10.48 8.66
N GLU A 257 -20.80 -10.24 9.29
CA GLU A 257 -20.69 -9.75 10.66
C GLU A 257 -20.68 -8.21 10.75
N TYR A 258 -21.07 -7.51 9.69
CA TYR A 258 -21.22 -6.06 9.77
C TYR A 258 -22.53 -5.64 10.47
N ARG A 259 -22.50 -4.49 11.16
CA ARG A 259 -23.66 -3.91 11.82
C ARG A 259 -23.68 -2.40 11.74
N LYS A 260 -24.90 -1.82 11.76
CA LYS A 260 -25.12 -0.39 11.80
C LYS A 260 -25.47 0.10 13.19
N PHE A 261 -24.95 1.28 13.58
CA PHE A 261 -25.13 1.92 14.88
C PHE A 261 -25.34 3.42 14.73
N THR A 262 -26.04 4.02 15.69
CA THR A 262 -26.32 5.47 15.75
C THR A 262 -25.53 6.19 16.84
N ASN A 263 -24.86 5.46 17.71
CA ASN A 263 -24.01 6.03 18.75
C ASN A 263 -22.71 5.21 18.94
N ILE A 264 -21.69 5.87 19.46
CA ILE A 264 -20.35 5.28 19.57
C ILE A 264 -20.25 4.25 20.71
N GLU A 265 -21.04 4.36 21.77
CA GLU A 265 -20.99 3.42 22.89
C GLU A 265 -21.51 2.03 22.48
N ASP A 266 -22.53 1.97 21.62
CA ASP A 266 -23.00 0.70 21.05
C ASP A 266 -21.96 0.12 20.07
N VAL A 267 -21.22 0.96 19.35
CA VAL A 267 -20.06 0.52 18.54
C VAL A 267 -19.01 -0.12 19.43
N ILE A 268 -18.62 0.52 20.52
CA ILE A 268 -17.64 0.00 21.50
C ILE A 268 -18.11 -1.33 22.06
N ALA A 269 -19.37 -1.41 22.52
CA ALA A 269 -19.94 -2.64 23.04
C ALA A 269 -19.92 -3.78 21.99
N PHE A 270 -20.21 -3.48 20.74
CA PHE A 270 -20.13 -4.45 19.66
C PHE A 270 -18.68 -4.91 19.41
N ILE A 271 -17.71 -4.01 19.41
CA ILE A 271 -16.29 -4.34 19.25
C ILE A 271 -15.86 -5.32 20.37
N HIS A 272 -16.13 -4.99 21.62
CA HIS A 272 -15.80 -5.86 22.76
C HIS A 272 -16.50 -7.21 22.73
N SER A 273 -17.68 -7.33 22.11
CA SER A 273 -18.34 -8.61 21.93
C SER A 273 -17.55 -9.61 21.07
N TRP A 274 -16.49 -9.12 20.38
CA TRP A 274 -15.63 -9.93 19.52
C TRP A 274 -14.33 -10.39 20.19
N ASP A 275 -14.04 -9.95 21.42
CA ASP A 275 -12.80 -10.31 22.11
C ASP A 275 -12.57 -11.83 22.19
N ASP A 276 -13.62 -12.61 22.51
CA ASP A 276 -13.55 -14.07 22.57
C ASP A 276 -14.05 -14.77 21.29
N ARG A 277 -14.83 -14.10 20.46
CA ARG A 277 -15.47 -14.72 19.28
C ARG A 277 -14.55 -14.77 18.06
N ARG A 278 -13.61 -13.84 17.94
CA ARG A 278 -12.72 -13.72 16.77
C ARG A 278 -11.92 -15.00 16.49
N ASP A 279 -11.51 -15.72 17.53
CA ASP A 279 -10.69 -16.94 17.42
C ASP A 279 -11.49 -18.14 16.85
N SER A 280 -12.82 -18.04 16.80
CA SER A 280 -13.69 -19.05 16.20
C SER A 280 -13.98 -18.83 14.71
N LEU A 281 -13.51 -17.72 14.14
CA LEU A 281 -13.72 -17.40 12.73
C LEU A 281 -12.89 -18.30 11.83
N PRO A 282 -13.40 -18.67 10.63
CA PRO A 282 -12.65 -19.47 9.66
C PRO A 282 -11.58 -18.66 8.90
N TYR A 283 -11.36 -17.41 9.27
CA TYR A 283 -10.39 -16.47 8.70
C TYR A 283 -9.79 -15.58 9.79
N ALA A 284 -8.59 -15.05 9.53
CA ALA A 284 -7.92 -14.14 10.45
C ALA A 284 -8.50 -12.72 10.37
N THR A 285 -8.60 -12.05 11.52
CA THR A 285 -9.02 -10.65 11.65
C THR A 285 -8.15 -9.96 12.70
N ASP A 286 -7.79 -8.70 12.45
CA ASP A 286 -6.88 -7.92 13.29
C ASP A 286 -7.57 -6.74 14.00
N GLY A 287 -8.88 -6.61 13.82
CA GLY A 287 -9.66 -5.52 14.41
C GLY A 287 -11.03 -5.37 13.78
N MET A 288 -11.57 -4.17 13.92
CA MET A 288 -12.81 -3.76 13.29
C MET A 288 -12.64 -2.42 12.57
N VAL A 289 -13.39 -2.22 11.50
CA VAL A 289 -13.40 -0.96 10.76
C VAL A 289 -14.72 -0.25 11.04
N VAL A 290 -14.63 0.96 11.58
CA VAL A 290 -15.78 1.85 11.83
C VAL A 290 -15.83 2.87 10.72
N LYS A 291 -16.93 2.93 9.98
CA LYS A 291 -17.15 3.83 8.83
C LYS A 291 -18.40 4.66 9.03
N VAL A 292 -18.35 5.95 8.71
CA VAL A 292 -19.57 6.77 8.59
C VAL A 292 -20.45 6.19 7.49
N ASN A 293 -21.73 5.95 7.78
CA ASN A 293 -22.61 5.24 6.85
C ASN A 293 -22.95 6.05 5.59
N SER A 294 -23.28 7.34 5.73
CA SER A 294 -23.69 8.19 4.60
C SER A 294 -22.51 8.60 3.71
N PHE A 295 -22.57 8.31 2.41
CA PHE A 295 -21.55 8.72 1.45
C PHE A 295 -21.52 10.25 1.24
N ALA A 296 -22.65 10.94 1.39
CA ALA A 296 -22.66 12.39 1.38
C ALA A 296 -21.86 12.99 2.55
N GLN A 297 -21.96 12.40 3.75
CA GLN A 297 -21.17 12.80 4.92
C GLN A 297 -19.70 12.41 4.74
N GLN A 298 -19.38 11.21 4.21
CA GLN A 298 -18.01 10.80 3.89
C GLN A 298 -17.35 11.79 2.92
N ALA A 299 -18.06 12.23 1.89
CA ALA A 299 -17.54 13.20 0.91
C ALA A 299 -17.24 14.57 1.54
N ARG A 300 -18.03 15.02 2.52
CA ARG A 300 -17.82 16.27 3.26
C ARG A 300 -16.63 16.19 4.22
N LEU A 301 -16.49 15.09 4.94
CA LEU A 301 -15.36 14.81 5.83
C LEU A 301 -14.05 14.69 5.06
N GLY A 302 -14.10 14.12 3.87
CA GLY A 302 -12.95 14.00 2.97
C GLY A 302 -11.85 13.07 3.49
N ASN A 303 -10.68 13.25 2.92
CA ASN A 303 -9.50 12.42 3.19
C ASN A 303 -8.29 13.29 3.51
N THR A 304 -7.37 12.76 4.29
CA THR A 304 -5.98 13.24 4.31
C THR A 304 -5.23 12.65 3.11
N VAL A 305 -3.95 12.94 2.98
CA VAL A 305 -3.10 12.34 1.93
C VAL A 305 -3.02 10.82 2.02
N LYS A 306 -3.15 10.26 3.23
CA LYS A 306 -2.93 8.84 3.49
C LYS A 306 -4.16 8.08 3.97
N ILE A 307 -5.06 8.73 4.70
CA ILE A 307 -6.19 8.08 5.37
C ILE A 307 -7.49 8.87 5.17
N PRO A 308 -8.65 8.20 5.11
CA PRO A 308 -9.95 8.84 5.16
C PRO A 308 -10.22 9.45 6.56
N ARG A 309 -10.97 10.55 6.63
CA ARG A 309 -11.40 11.15 7.90
C ARG A 309 -12.68 10.52 8.45
N TRP A 310 -13.41 9.80 7.58
CA TRP A 310 -14.71 9.19 7.84
C TRP A 310 -14.64 7.71 8.22
N ALA A 311 -13.45 7.12 8.29
CA ALA A 311 -13.27 5.73 8.69
C ALA A 311 -12.01 5.58 9.56
N ILE A 312 -12.09 4.60 10.48
CA ILE A 312 -11.00 4.27 11.38
C ILE A 312 -10.98 2.76 11.65
N ALA A 313 -9.79 2.19 11.86
CA ALA A 313 -9.63 0.82 12.26
C ALA A 313 -9.39 0.75 13.79
N TYR A 314 -10.28 0.09 14.51
CA TYR A 314 -10.05 -0.29 15.91
C TYR A 314 -9.30 -1.61 15.94
N LYS A 315 -8.07 -1.58 16.42
CA LYS A 315 -7.22 -2.76 16.51
C LYS A 315 -7.49 -3.54 17.77
N PHE A 316 -7.67 -4.86 17.64
CA PHE A 316 -7.75 -5.72 18.82
C PHE A 316 -6.43 -5.70 19.60
N PRO A 317 -6.48 -5.91 20.93
CA PRO A 317 -5.26 -6.01 21.72
C PRO A 317 -4.32 -7.07 21.10
N PRO A 318 -3.05 -6.74 20.89
CA PRO A 318 -2.09 -7.67 20.34
C PRO A 318 -1.83 -8.84 21.30
N GLU A 319 -1.60 -10.03 20.73
CA GLU A 319 -1.13 -11.18 21.48
C GLU A 319 0.17 -10.84 22.21
N GLN A 320 0.30 -11.27 23.47
CA GLN A 320 1.49 -11.07 24.28
C GLN A 320 2.10 -12.42 24.69
N ALA A 321 3.43 -12.47 24.71
CA ALA A 321 4.17 -13.62 25.19
C ALA A 321 5.24 -13.21 26.22
N ARG A 322 5.60 -14.15 27.09
CA ARG A 322 6.72 -13.96 28.04
C ARG A 322 7.95 -14.68 27.53
N THR A 323 9.09 -14.01 27.62
CA THR A 323 10.37 -14.58 27.24
C THR A 323 11.53 -13.94 28.02
N LYS A 324 12.72 -14.52 27.94
CA LYS A 324 13.92 -14.02 28.62
C LYS A 324 14.80 -13.21 27.67
N VAL A 325 15.30 -12.06 28.16
CA VAL A 325 16.31 -11.25 27.46
C VAL A 325 17.68 -11.91 27.66
N LEU A 326 18.23 -12.48 26.60
CA LEU A 326 19.53 -13.13 26.62
C LEU A 326 20.67 -12.10 26.56
N ASP A 327 20.50 -11.09 25.71
CA ASP A 327 21.44 -9.98 25.53
C ASP A 327 20.72 -8.75 24.93
N ILE A 328 21.40 -7.62 24.92
CA ILE A 328 20.94 -6.40 24.24
C ILE A 328 22.00 -5.99 23.23
N SER A 329 21.72 -6.23 21.97
CA SER A 329 22.58 -5.86 20.84
C SER A 329 22.24 -4.48 20.31
N VAL A 330 23.20 -3.85 19.61
CA VAL A 330 23.03 -2.50 19.05
C VAL A 330 23.34 -2.54 17.57
N SER A 331 22.39 -2.08 16.74
CA SER A 331 22.56 -1.91 15.29
C SER A 331 22.72 -0.44 14.91
N LEU A 332 23.38 -0.17 13.78
CA LEU A 332 23.51 1.17 13.21
C LEU A 332 22.60 1.33 12.01
N GLY A 333 21.81 2.40 11.99
CA GLY A 333 21.03 2.77 10.80
C GLY A 333 21.77 3.80 9.92
N ARG A 334 21.19 4.07 8.74
CA ARG A 334 21.77 4.95 7.69
C ARG A 334 22.18 6.36 8.15
N THR A 335 21.58 6.87 9.21
CA THR A 335 21.91 8.18 9.78
C THR A 335 22.93 8.10 10.93
N GLY A 336 23.56 6.94 11.11
CA GLY A 336 24.49 6.67 12.20
C GLY A 336 23.83 6.44 13.55
N VAL A 337 22.51 6.37 13.63
CA VAL A 337 21.76 6.11 14.86
C VAL A 337 22.01 4.69 15.34
N LEU A 338 22.36 4.57 16.62
CA LEU A 338 22.47 3.31 17.31
C LEU A 338 21.10 2.92 17.87
N THR A 339 20.56 1.81 17.42
CA THR A 339 19.26 1.29 17.85
C THR A 339 19.46 -0.01 18.65
N PRO A 340 19.08 -0.03 19.96
CA PRO A 340 19.16 -1.24 20.77
C PRO A 340 18.01 -2.19 20.45
N ALA A 341 18.30 -3.49 20.51
CA ALA A 341 17.32 -4.58 20.38
C ALA A 341 17.63 -5.68 21.41
N ALA A 342 16.61 -6.24 22.02
CA ALA A 342 16.73 -7.39 22.88
C ALA A 342 16.87 -8.65 22.04
N ASP A 343 17.92 -9.42 22.28
CA ASP A 343 18.08 -10.79 21.80
C ASP A 343 17.39 -11.71 22.82
N LEU A 344 16.40 -12.47 22.38
CA LEU A 344 15.44 -13.16 23.23
C LEU A 344 15.61 -14.67 23.18
N GLU A 345 15.26 -15.35 24.27
CA GLU A 345 14.97 -16.76 24.18
C GLU A 345 13.82 -16.97 23.19
N PRO A 346 13.95 -17.89 22.20
CA PRO A 346 12.93 -18.06 21.18
C PRO A 346 11.57 -18.35 21.74
N VAL A 347 10.57 -17.55 21.39
CA VAL A 347 9.18 -17.71 21.85
C VAL A 347 8.21 -17.60 20.69
N HIS A 348 7.13 -18.37 20.73
CA HIS A 348 6.07 -18.29 19.73
C HIS A 348 5.13 -17.12 20.07
N LEU A 349 4.87 -16.26 19.08
CA LEU A 349 4.01 -15.08 19.23
C LEU A 349 3.34 -14.75 17.89
N ALA A 350 2.03 -14.72 17.87
CA ALA A 350 1.21 -14.39 16.69
C ALA A 350 1.72 -15.14 15.43
N GLY A 351 1.80 -16.48 15.51
CA GLY A 351 2.15 -17.36 14.39
C GLY A 351 3.63 -17.38 13.98
N THR A 352 4.54 -16.67 14.67
CA THR A 352 5.98 -16.69 14.35
C THR A 352 6.83 -16.94 15.59
N THR A 353 8.05 -17.47 15.37
CA THR A 353 9.04 -17.60 16.44
C THR A 353 9.85 -16.30 16.51
N VAL A 354 9.65 -15.55 17.59
CA VAL A 354 10.35 -14.30 17.88
C VAL A 354 11.65 -14.59 18.62
N LYS A 355 12.76 -14.07 18.12
CA LYS A 355 14.11 -14.17 18.71
C LYS A 355 14.71 -12.80 19.03
N ARG A 356 14.11 -11.72 18.51
CA ARG A 356 14.55 -10.34 18.74
C ARG A 356 13.35 -9.41 18.86
N ALA A 357 13.45 -8.40 19.72
CA ALA A 357 12.45 -7.34 19.87
C ALA A 357 13.12 -5.97 19.95
N THR A 358 12.48 -4.94 19.39
CA THR A 358 13.02 -3.59 19.49
C THR A 358 12.94 -3.05 20.92
N LEU A 359 13.94 -2.25 21.27
CA LEU A 359 13.99 -1.46 22.52
C LEU A 359 13.98 0.04 22.23
N HIS A 360 13.71 0.41 20.99
CA HIS A 360 13.59 1.79 20.50
C HIS A 360 14.84 2.65 20.76
N ASN A 361 15.14 2.98 22.01
CA ASN A 361 16.28 3.81 22.43
C ASN A 361 16.63 3.56 23.91
N GLU A 362 17.70 4.21 24.40
CA GLU A 362 18.16 4.06 25.78
C GLU A 362 17.14 4.55 26.82
N ASP A 363 16.41 5.63 26.51
CA ASP A 363 15.43 6.19 27.43
C ASP A 363 14.29 5.19 27.67
N TYR A 364 13.84 4.50 26.62
CA TYR A 364 12.84 3.45 26.72
C TYR A 364 13.30 2.27 27.61
N ILE A 365 14.57 1.86 27.49
CA ILE A 365 15.17 0.81 28.33
C ILE A 365 15.17 1.24 29.80
N LYS A 366 15.54 2.49 30.07
CA LYS A 366 15.58 3.05 31.44
C LYS A 366 14.18 3.22 32.03
N GLU A 367 13.24 3.76 31.25
CA GLU A 367 11.84 3.97 31.69
C GLU A 367 11.18 2.66 32.09
N LYS A 368 11.40 1.59 31.32
CA LYS A 368 10.83 0.26 31.58
C LYS A 368 11.71 -0.63 32.44
N ASP A 369 12.85 -0.12 32.93
CA ASP A 369 13.85 -0.84 33.72
C ASP A 369 14.17 -2.23 33.14
N ILE A 370 14.47 -2.29 31.81
CA ILE A 370 14.78 -3.53 31.11
C ILE A 370 16.26 -3.84 31.30
N ARG A 371 16.58 -5.08 31.74
CA ARG A 371 17.94 -5.54 31.98
C ARG A 371 18.22 -6.82 31.20
N ILE A 372 19.47 -7.05 30.89
CA ILE A 372 19.94 -8.34 30.35
C ILE A 372 19.72 -9.42 31.42
N GLY A 373 19.05 -10.50 31.07
CA GLY A 373 18.64 -11.54 31.99
C GLY A 373 17.19 -11.46 32.47
N ASP A 374 16.50 -10.33 32.25
CA ASP A 374 15.10 -10.16 32.64
C ASP A 374 14.16 -11.12 31.91
N THR A 375 13.12 -11.53 32.61
CA THR A 375 11.90 -11.99 31.96
C THR A 375 11.08 -10.77 31.54
N VAL A 376 10.66 -10.72 30.26
CA VAL A 376 9.91 -9.59 29.69
C VAL A 376 8.63 -10.08 29.03
N VAL A 377 7.66 -9.17 28.93
CA VAL A 377 6.48 -9.33 28.09
C VAL A 377 6.75 -8.66 26.76
N ILE A 378 6.54 -9.39 25.68
CA ILE A 378 6.67 -8.88 24.32
C ILE A 378 5.34 -8.93 23.59
N GLN A 379 5.18 -8.06 22.61
CA GLN A 379 4.08 -8.05 21.65
C GLN A 379 4.60 -7.66 20.26
N LYS A 380 3.76 -7.75 19.24
CA LYS A 380 4.08 -7.19 17.91
C LYS A 380 3.40 -5.83 17.75
N ALA A 381 4.18 -4.76 17.70
CA ALA A 381 3.68 -3.43 17.35
C ALA A 381 3.14 -3.44 15.92
N GLY A 382 1.86 -3.04 15.77
CA GLY A 382 1.17 -3.08 14.47
C GLY A 382 1.14 -4.48 13.85
N GLU A 383 1.20 -5.54 14.68
CA GLU A 383 1.21 -6.96 14.27
C GLU A 383 2.43 -7.42 13.48
N ILE A 384 3.43 -6.57 13.31
CA ILE A 384 4.61 -6.83 12.49
C ILE A 384 5.89 -6.86 13.33
N ILE A 385 6.19 -5.78 14.06
CA ILE A 385 7.48 -5.56 14.71
C ILE A 385 7.42 -6.00 16.18
N PRO A 386 8.20 -7.03 16.60
CA PRO A 386 8.27 -7.40 18.01
C PRO A 386 8.89 -6.27 18.85
N GLU A 387 8.25 -5.93 19.97
CA GLU A 387 8.74 -4.96 20.93
C GLU A 387 8.59 -5.49 22.37
N VAL A 388 9.44 -5.00 23.27
CA VAL A 388 9.33 -5.32 24.70
C VAL A 388 8.34 -4.34 25.33
N VAL A 389 7.21 -4.83 25.82
CA VAL A 389 6.17 -4.00 26.48
C VAL A 389 6.62 -3.57 27.87
N ARG A 390 7.09 -4.53 28.66
CA ARG A 390 7.54 -4.31 30.04
C ARG A 390 8.46 -5.41 30.53
N SER A 391 9.30 -5.11 31.51
CA SER A 391 10.01 -6.10 32.31
C SER A 391 9.09 -6.70 33.39
N LEU A 392 9.51 -7.83 33.97
CA LEU A 392 8.87 -8.49 35.11
C LEU A 392 9.86 -8.51 36.29
N PRO A 393 10.05 -7.39 37.00
CA PRO A 393 11.06 -7.26 38.07
C PRO A 393 10.82 -8.25 39.21
N GLU A 394 9.59 -8.70 39.39
CA GLU A 394 9.20 -9.72 40.39
C GLU A 394 9.78 -11.11 40.14
N LEU A 395 10.30 -11.35 38.92
CA LEU A 395 10.95 -12.61 38.53
C LEU A 395 12.48 -12.55 38.55
N ARG A 396 13.08 -11.42 38.99
CA ARG A 396 14.54 -11.24 39.07
C ARG A 396 15.13 -12.05 40.21
N ASP A 397 16.31 -12.61 39.96
CA ASP A 397 17.12 -13.36 40.94
C ASP A 397 18.38 -12.61 41.39
N GLY A 398 18.63 -11.42 40.84
CA GLY A 398 19.80 -10.57 41.15
C GLY A 398 20.97 -10.77 40.19
N SER A 399 20.86 -11.65 39.19
CA SER A 399 21.88 -11.85 38.15
C SER A 399 21.77 -10.89 36.98
N GLU A 400 20.68 -10.11 36.94
CA GLU A 400 20.35 -9.23 35.82
C GLU A 400 21.32 -8.04 35.74
N LYS A 401 21.73 -7.72 34.52
CA LYS A 401 22.71 -6.66 34.24
C LYS A 401 22.04 -5.45 33.62
N VAL A 402 22.33 -4.27 34.17
CA VAL A 402 21.89 -3.01 33.59
C VAL A 402 22.63 -2.79 32.27
N PHE A 403 21.87 -2.46 31.23
CA PHE A 403 22.44 -2.10 29.93
C PHE A 403 22.83 -0.62 29.89
N SER A 404 23.91 -0.32 29.21
CA SER A 404 24.31 1.05 28.88
C SER A 404 24.72 1.13 27.41
N MET A 405 24.36 2.22 26.74
CA MET A 405 24.77 2.43 25.35
C MET A 405 26.30 2.49 25.23
N PRO A 406 26.89 1.92 24.19
CA PRO A 406 28.33 1.97 23.95
C PRO A 406 28.79 3.42 23.71
N THR A 407 29.91 3.80 24.27
CA THR A 407 30.55 5.10 24.05
C THR A 407 31.35 5.17 22.73
N THR A 408 31.64 4.02 22.15
CA THR A 408 32.31 3.86 20.86
C THR A 408 31.45 3.03 19.91
N CYS A 409 31.52 3.34 18.63
CA CYS A 409 30.81 2.61 17.59
C CYS A 409 31.29 1.16 17.52
N PRO A 410 30.42 0.16 17.59
CA PRO A 410 30.81 -1.24 17.57
C PRO A 410 31.41 -1.68 16.23
N VAL A 411 31.22 -0.90 15.15
CA VAL A 411 31.71 -1.24 13.80
C VAL A 411 33.01 -0.54 13.47
N CYS A 412 33.10 0.78 13.69
CA CYS A 412 34.28 1.56 13.27
C CYS A 412 35.13 2.12 14.42
N GLY A 413 34.75 1.88 15.69
CA GLY A 413 35.48 2.35 16.87
C GLY A 413 35.42 3.86 17.15
N SER A 414 34.80 4.66 16.29
CA SER A 414 34.67 6.10 16.47
C SER A 414 33.75 6.47 17.62
N PRO A 415 33.89 7.66 18.21
CA PRO A 415 33.03 8.10 19.32
C PRO A 415 31.54 8.07 18.94
N VAL A 416 30.72 7.73 19.93
CA VAL A 416 29.26 7.79 19.85
C VAL A 416 28.78 8.94 20.72
N VAL A 417 27.94 9.80 20.16
CA VAL A 417 27.43 10.99 20.86
C VAL A 417 25.92 11.04 20.84
N ARG A 418 25.34 11.60 21.90
CA ARG A 418 23.93 11.97 21.97
C ARG A 418 23.82 13.50 21.93
N ARG A 419 23.06 14.01 20.98
CA ARG A 419 22.83 15.46 20.87
C ARG A 419 21.82 15.91 21.92
N GLU A 420 21.97 17.12 22.40
CA GLU A 420 21.02 17.72 23.33
C GLU A 420 19.60 17.76 22.71
N GLY A 421 18.61 17.30 23.49
CA GLY A 421 17.21 17.21 23.02
C GLY A 421 16.90 16.02 22.08
N GLU A 422 17.86 15.14 21.78
CA GLU A 422 17.61 13.91 21.01
C GLU A 422 17.73 12.68 21.92
N ALA A 423 16.83 11.69 21.74
CA ALA A 423 16.93 10.38 22.40
C ALA A 423 17.97 9.45 21.72
N ALA A 424 18.37 9.78 20.50
CA ALA A 424 19.20 8.93 19.66
C ALA A 424 20.70 9.14 19.89
N TRP A 425 21.42 8.04 20.14
CA TRP A 425 22.87 7.98 20.09
C TRP A 425 23.34 7.80 18.64
N ARG A 426 24.48 8.43 18.26
CA ARG A 426 24.98 8.41 16.87
C ARG A 426 26.48 8.20 16.81
N CYS A 427 26.90 7.36 15.88
CA CYS A 427 28.29 7.31 15.44
C CYS A 427 28.67 8.64 14.77
N THR A 428 29.81 9.20 15.14
CA THR A 428 30.31 10.48 14.58
C THR A 428 31.04 10.34 13.25
N ASN A 429 31.37 9.10 12.85
CA ASN A 429 32.08 8.85 11.59
C ASN A 429 31.11 8.76 10.41
N PRO A 430 31.11 9.73 9.47
CA PRO A 430 30.26 9.68 8.27
C PRO A 430 30.66 8.56 7.31
N ASP A 431 31.90 8.09 7.39
CA ASP A 431 32.49 7.04 6.56
C ASP A 431 32.48 5.67 7.28
N CYS A 432 31.64 5.51 8.30
CA CYS A 432 31.45 4.23 8.98
C CYS A 432 30.89 3.17 8.01
N PRO A 433 31.53 1.97 7.88
CA PRO A 433 31.07 0.94 6.94
C PRO A 433 29.60 0.55 7.10
N ALA A 434 29.09 0.48 8.34
CA ALA A 434 27.67 0.21 8.58
C ALA A 434 26.78 1.33 8.08
N VAL A 435 27.17 2.59 8.25
CA VAL A 435 26.40 3.75 7.78
C VAL A 435 26.37 3.79 6.25
N ILE A 436 27.50 3.49 5.62
CA ILE A 436 27.60 3.40 4.15
C ILE A 436 26.71 2.26 3.64
N GLY A 437 26.77 1.07 4.25
CA GLY A 437 25.94 -0.07 3.87
C GLY A 437 24.45 0.25 3.92
N GLU A 438 24.00 0.87 4.99
CA GLU A 438 22.60 1.29 5.17
C GLU A 438 22.18 2.40 4.19
N LYS A 439 23.08 3.32 3.85
CA LYS A 439 22.81 4.34 2.80
C LYS A 439 22.65 3.68 1.44
N ILE A 440 23.50 2.71 1.11
CA ILE A 440 23.41 1.97 -0.15
C ILE A 440 22.13 1.13 -0.18
N ALA A 441 21.81 0.39 0.89
CA ALA A 441 20.57 -0.39 1.00
C ALA A 441 19.31 0.49 0.81
N HIS A 442 19.30 1.69 1.40
CA HIS A 442 18.23 2.65 1.15
C HIS A 442 18.20 3.14 -0.30
N PHE A 443 19.34 3.48 -0.87
CA PHE A 443 19.46 4.00 -2.24
C PHE A 443 18.92 3.01 -3.26
N VAL A 444 19.21 1.72 -3.11
CA VAL A 444 18.80 0.67 -4.05
C VAL A 444 17.38 0.19 -3.82
N SER A 445 16.75 0.56 -2.69
CA SER A 445 15.44 0.09 -2.29
C SER A 445 14.34 0.37 -3.33
N ARG A 446 13.23 -0.39 -3.25
CA ARG A 446 12.10 -0.33 -4.18
C ARG A 446 11.52 1.08 -4.36
N ASP A 447 11.40 1.82 -3.27
CA ASP A 447 10.82 3.18 -3.27
C ASP A 447 11.82 4.26 -3.69
N ALA A 448 13.11 3.95 -3.67
CA ALA A 448 14.21 4.80 -4.13
C ALA A 448 14.59 4.47 -5.59
N MET A 449 15.79 4.02 -5.88
CA MET A 449 16.24 3.73 -7.25
C MET A 449 15.69 2.41 -7.81
N ASN A 450 15.11 1.53 -6.98
CA ASN A 450 14.50 0.26 -7.36
C ASN A 450 15.45 -0.67 -8.14
N ILE A 451 16.63 -0.89 -7.60
CA ILE A 451 17.62 -1.78 -8.20
C ILE A 451 17.36 -3.21 -7.68
N ASP A 452 16.54 -3.95 -8.42
CA ASP A 452 16.18 -5.32 -8.06
C ASP A 452 17.38 -6.25 -8.15
N GLY A 453 17.50 -7.17 -7.19
CA GLY A 453 18.64 -8.09 -7.08
C GLY A 453 19.82 -7.55 -6.25
N LEU A 454 19.84 -6.29 -5.84
CA LEU A 454 20.87 -5.70 -4.98
C LEU A 454 20.37 -5.60 -3.52
N GLY A 455 20.11 -6.75 -2.89
CA GLY A 455 19.72 -6.83 -1.48
C GLY A 455 20.88 -6.68 -0.51
N ASP A 456 20.56 -6.58 0.80
CA ASP A 456 21.55 -6.32 1.87
C ASP A 456 22.74 -7.28 1.86
N ALA A 457 22.52 -8.58 1.62
CA ALA A 457 23.58 -9.57 1.58
C ALA A 457 24.61 -9.28 0.46
N ILE A 458 24.13 -8.84 -0.70
CA ILE A 458 25.00 -8.50 -1.84
C ILE A 458 25.72 -7.17 -1.59
N VAL A 459 25.02 -6.18 -1.03
CA VAL A 459 25.64 -4.92 -0.61
C VAL A 459 26.80 -5.16 0.37
N GLN A 460 26.61 -6.06 1.35
CA GLN A 460 27.66 -6.40 2.30
C GLN A 460 28.87 -7.11 1.63
N GLN A 461 28.62 -8.01 0.66
CA GLN A 461 29.70 -8.64 -0.10
C GLN A 461 30.50 -7.62 -0.93
N LEU A 462 29.81 -6.71 -1.63
CA LEU A 462 30.45 -5.67 -2.43
C LEU A 462 31.30 -4.72 -1.58
N LEU A 463 30.80 -4.33 -0.40
CA LEU A 463 31.56 -3.51 0.56
C LEU A 463 32.77 -4.27 1.13
N ALA A 464 32.63 -5.56 1.48
CA ALA A 464 33.70 -6.38 2.02
C ALA A 464 34.82 -6.61 1.00
N GLN A 465 34.49 -6.69 -0.29
CA GLN A 465 35.44 -6.81 -1.39
C GLN A 465 35.96 -5.47 -1.90
N HIS A 466 35.57 -4.35 -1.28
CA HIS A 466 35.91 -2.98 -1.68
C HIS A 466 35.55 -2.61 -3.13
N LEU A 467 34.53 -3.25 -3.69
CA LEU A 467 34.00 -2.96 -5.03
C LEU A 467 33.14 -1.69 -5.07
N ILE A 468 32.52 -1.35 -3.95
CA ILE A 468 31.74 -0.11 -3.79
C ILE A 468 32.13 0.59 -2.49
N HIS A 469 32.14 1.95 -2.51
CA HIS A 469 32.43 2.81 -1.36
C HIS A 469 31.31 3.85 -1.16
N ASP A 470 30.54 4.14 -2.21
CA ASP A 470 29.36 5.00 -2.18
C ASP A 470 28.29 4.50 -3.16
N VAL A 471 27.14 5.17 -3.18
CA VAL A 471 26.00 4.77 -4.02
C VAL A 471 26.25 4.94 -5.52
N ALA A 472 27.20 5.79 -5.94
CA ALA A 472 27.50 6.00 -7.35
C ALA A 472 28.40 4.89 -7.93
N ASP A 473 29.21 4.20 -7.09
CA ASP A 473 30.03 3.08 -7.53
C ASP A 473 29.21 1.90 -8.08
N ILE A 474 27.95 1.78 -7.65
CA ILE A 474 27.01 0.78 -8.14
C ILE A 474 26.89 0.82 -9.68
N TYR A 475 26.92 2.00 -10.26
CA TYR A 475 26.79 2.21 -11.69
C TYR A 475 28.07 1.92 -12.50
N GLY A 476 29.17 1.62 -11.80
CA GLY A 476 30.44 1.21 -12.39
C GLY A 476 30.71 -0.30 -12.32
N LEU A 477 29.83 -1.07 -11.66
CA LEU A 477 30.00 -2.51 -11.50
C LEU A 477 30.00 -3.25 -12.84
N THR A 478 30.92 -4.22 -12.98
CA THR A 478 31.06 -5.06 -14.17
C THR A 478 30.49 -6.45 -13.94
N LYS A 479 30.24 -7.18 -15.03
CA LYS A 479 29.74 -8.56 -14.95
C LYS A 479 30.74 -9.49 -14.27
N GLU A 480 32.01 -9.31 -14.57
CA GLU A 480 33.10 -10.09 -14.02
C GLU A 480 33.15 -9.98 -12.50
N GLU A 481 33.06 -8.77 -11.96
CA GLU A 481 33.02 -8.52 -10.50
C GLU A 481 31.81 -9.15 -9.83
N LEU A 482 30.64 -9.14 -10.50
CA LEU A 482 29.41 -9.69 -9.95
C LEU A 482 29.41 -11.23 -9.94
N VAL A 483 29.95 -11.88 -10.94
CA VAL A 483 29.98 -13.35 -11.04
C VAL A 483 30.89 -13.95 -9.95
N ASP A 484 31.90 -13.21 -9.47
CA ASP A 484 32.79 -13.63 -8.39
C ASP A 484 32.14 -13.56 -6.98
N LEU A 485 30.92 -12.98 -6.87
CA LEU A 485 30.18 -12.93 -5.60
C LEU A 485 29.55 -14.29 -5.27
N GLU A 486 29.53 -14.62 -3.98
CA GLU A 486 28.89 -15.85 -3.49
C GLU A 486 27.39 -15.85 -3.83
N GLY A 487 26.92 -16.93 -4.48
CA GLY A 487 25.52 -17.08 -4.89
C GLY A 487 25.16 -16.38 -6.19
N PHE A 488 26.12 -15.76 -6.89
CA PHE A 488 25.91 -15.16 -8.20
C PHE A 488 26.36 -16.08 -9.34
N GLY A 489 25.61 -16.05 -10.43
CA GLY A 489 25.98 -16.66 -11.70
C GLY A 489 25.69 -15.69 -12.84
N ASP A 490 26.05 -16.03 -14.07
CA ASP A 490 25.89 -15.19 -15.27
C ASP A 490 24.51 -14.54 -15.37
N LYS A 491 23.44 -15.32 -15.18
CA LYS A 491 22.05 -14.82 -15.30
C LYS A 491 21.70 -13.80 -14.22
N SER A 492 22.17 -14.01 -12.99
CA SER A 492 21.93 -13.08 -11.86
C SER A 492 22.68 -11.77 -12.08
N ALA A 493 23.94 -11.85 -12.57
CA ALA A 493 24.75 -10.70 -12.92
C ALA A 493 24.11 -9.87 -14.05
N ASP A 494 23.66 -10.52 -15.14
CA ASP A 494 22.99 -9.85 -16.25
C ASP A 494 21.69 -9.16 -15.82
N ASN A 495 20.87 -9.80 -14.96
CA ASN A 495 19.65 -9.22 -14.42
C ASN A 495 19.93 -8.00 -13.55
N LEU A 496 20.93 -8.07 -12.67
CA LEU A 496 21.32 -6.97 -11.81
C LEU A 496 21.85 -5.78 -12.62
N LEU A 497 22.74 -6.00 -13.59
CA LEU A 497 23.23 -4.94 -14.48
C LEU A 497 22.09 -4.27 -15.27
N LYS A 498 21.10 -5.04 -15.74
CA LYS A 498 19.91 -4.49 -16.38
C LYS A 498 19.09 -3.65 -15.41
N ALA A 499 18.92 -4.07 -14.16
CA ALA A 499 18.22 -3.30 -13.13
C ALA A 499 18.95 -1.98 -12.82
N ILE A 500 20.29 -2.02 -12.70
CA ILE A 500 21.15 -0.84 -12.53
C ILE A 500 20.96 0.14 -13.70
N GLU A 501 21.01 -0.33 -14.94
CA GLU A 501 20.82 0.51 -16.11
C GLU A 501 19.42 1.14 -16.15
N THR A 502 18.38 0.34 -15.87
CA THR A 502 16.99 0.83 -15.81
C THR A 502 16.80 1.91 -14.74
N SER A 503 17.52 1.79 -13.61
CA SER A 503 17.39 2.75 -12.50
C SER A 503 17.89 4.16 -12.85
N LYS A 504 18.74 4.33 -13.87
CA LYS A 504 19.26 5.64 -14.30
C LYS A 504 18.14 6.60 -14.73
N SER A 505 16.99 6.08 -15.17
CA SER A 505 15.87 6.85 -15.70
C SER A 505 14.68 7.01 -14.76
N VAL A 506 14.84 6.78 -13.45
CA VAL A 506 13.72 6.87 -12.48
C VAL A 506 13.26 8.30 -12.17
N GLY A 507 14.01 9.31 -12.57
CA GLY A 507 13.69 10.73 -12.45
C GLY A 507 14.05 11.36 -11.10
N LEU A 508 14.07 12.70 -11.08
CA LEU A 508 14.57 13.52 -9.96
C LEU A 508 13.89 13.22 -8.62
N ALA A 509 12.57 13.03 -8.60
CA ALA A 509 11.83 12.82 -7.36
C ALA A 509 12.33 11.58 -6.58
N ARG A 510 12.61 10.50 -7.29
CA ARG A 510 13.13 9.26 -6.69
C ARG A 510 14.60 9.40 -6.30
N VAL A 511 15.40 10.08 -7.13
CA VAL A 511 16.79 10.38 -6.79
C VAL A 511 16.88 11.18 -5.49
N LEU A 512 16.08 12.24 -5.32
CA LEU A 512 16.06 13.03 -4.08
C LEU A 512 15.69 12.20 -2.85
N PHE A 513 14.76 11.29 -2.98
CA PHE A 513 14.44 10.35 -1.91
C PHE A 513 15.60 9.37 -1.66
N ALA A 514 16.19 8.82 -2.72
CA ALA A 514 17.30 7.86 -2.66
C ALA A 514 18.56 8.43 -2.01
N LEU A 515 18.86 9.71 -2.20
CA LEU A 515 19.99 10.40 -1.55
C LEU A 515 19.88 10.43 -0.02
N GLY A 516 18.69 10.15 0.54
CA GLY A 516 18.48 10.05 1.97
C GLY A 516 18.68 11.36 2.73
N ILE A 517 18.40 12.50 2.08
CA ILE A 517 18.47 13.83 2.70
C ILE A 517 17.54 13.85 3.92
N ARG A 518 18.05 14.28 5.06
CA ARG A 518 17.29 14.27 6.33
C ARG A 518 15.98 15.04 6.17
N PHE A 519 14.86 14.48 6.63
CA PHE A 519 13.49 15.00 6.51
C PHE A 519 12.92 15.06 5.10
N VAL A 520 13.66 14.70 4.06
CA VAL A 520 13.15 14.58 2.69
C VAL A 520 12.68 13.15 2.46
N GLY A 521 11.36 12.94 2.58
CA GLY A 521 10.70 11.68 2.21
C GLY A 521 10.23 11.70 0.76
N ALA A 522 9.61 10.62 0.27
CA ALA A 522 9.14 10.51 -1.11
C ALA A 522 8.20 11.66 -1.53
N LYS A 523 7.30 12.13 -0.62
CA LYS A 523 6.41 13.28 -0.89
C LYS A 523 7.21 14.56 -1.11
N ALA A 524 8.12 14.90 -0.18
CA ALA A 524 8.93 16.10 -0.31
C ALA A 524 9.83 16.04 -1.55
N GLY A 525 10.42 14.86 -1.86
CA GLY A 525 11.19 14.64 -3.09
C GLY A 525 10.39 14.93 -4.35
N ARG A 526 9.12 14.53 -4.40
CA ARG A 526 8.22 14.82 -5.53
C ARG A 526 7.92 16.31 -5.64
N VAL A 527 7.53 16.95 -4.56
CA VAL A 527 7.22 18.40 -4.54
C VAL A 527 8.43 19.23 -4.96
N LEU A 528 9.62 18.87 -4.48
CA LEU A 528 10.87 19.54 -4.87
C LEU A 528 11.20 19.32 -6.36
N ALA A 529 11.03 18.10 -6.86
CA ALA A 529 11.28 17.80 -8.27
C ALA A 529 10.32 18.58 -9.20
N GLU A 530 9.04 18.65 -8.85
CA GLU A 530 8.04 19.43 -9.60
C GLU A 530 8.33 20.93 -9.56
N SER A 531 8.81 21.46 -8.42
CA SER A 531 9.07 22.90 -8.24
C SER A 531 10.34 23.37 -8.93
N PHE A 532 11.42 22.58 -8.86
CA PHE A 532 12.74 22.99 -9.39
C PHE A 532 13.09 22.40 -10.75
N GLY A 533 12.45 21.31 -11.17
CA GLY A 533 12.67 20.68 -12.48
C GLY A 533 14.02 19.98 -12.67
N SER A 534 15.05 20.33 -11.90
CA SER A 534 16.38 19.69 -11.97
C SER A 534 17.13 19.79 -10.64
N VAL A 535 18.09 18.88 -10.43
CA VAL A 535 18.96 18.92 -9.26
C VAL A 535 19.80 20.20 -9.25
N ASP A 536 20.23 20.71 -10.41
CA ASP A 536 21.04 21.93 -10.53
C ASP A 536 20.28 23.19 -10.05
N ALA A 537 18.99 23.26 -10.35
CA ALA A 537 18.14 24.34 -9.84
C ALA A 537 17.98 24.24 -8.33
N LEU A 538 17.74 23.03 -7.82
CA LEU A 538 17.61 22.76 -6.38
C LEU A 538 18.90 23.07 -5.60
N MET A 539 20.06 22.72 -6.13
CA MET A 539 21.37 23.02 -5.52
C MET A 539 21.65 24.51 -5.37
N LYS A 540 21.02 25.35 -6.19
CA LYS A 540 21.17 26.82 -6.15
C LYS A 540 20.14 27.51 -5.25
N ALA A 541 19.12 26.78 -4.81
CA ALA A 541 18.04 27.31 -4.00
C ALA A 541 18.52 27.66 -2.57
N ASN A 542 18.06 28.79 -2.05
CA ASN A 542 18.27 29.17 -0.66
C ASN A 542 17.10 28.73 0.23
N ALA A 543 17.19 28.95 1.53
CA ALA A 543 16.16 28.53 2.48
C ALA A 543 14.81 29.24 2.26
N ASP A 544 14.82 30.50 1.81
CA ASP A 544 13.60 31.26 1.53
C ASP A 544 12.88 30.71 0.29
N ASP A 545 13.63 30.38 -0.78
CA ASP A 545 13.08 29.75 -1.98
C ASP A 545 12.40 28.42 -1.66
N LEU A 546 13.01 27.63 -0.77
CA LEU A 546 12.50 26.31 -0.36
C LEU A 546 11.26 26.44 0.53
N THR A 547 11.27 27.35 1.49
CA THR A 547 10.12 27.54 2.42
C THR A 547 8.92 28.21 1.76
N ALA A 548 9.09 28.84 0.60
CA ALA A 548 7.99 29.36 -0.21
C ALA A 548 7.12 28.25 -0.86
N ILE A 549 7.62 27.00 -0.86
CA ILE A 549 6.93 25.85 -1.43
C ILE A 549 6.02 25.23 -0.37
N ASP A 550 4.75 24.97 -0.71
CA ASP A 550 3.81 24.27 0.15
C ASP A 550 4.39 22.90 0.58
N ASP A 551 4.18 22.49 1.83
CA ASP A 551 4.71 21.25 2.43
C ASP A 551 6.25 21.25 2.72
N ILE A 552 7.00 22.27 2.38
CA ILE A 552 8.43 22.40 2.71
C ILE A 552 8.61 23.41 3.86
N GLY A 553 8.71 22.88 5.09
CA GLY A 553 8.94 23.70 6.27
C GLY A 553 10.43 24.05 6.48
N PRO A 554 10.75 24.99 7.41
CA PRO A 554 12.13 25.44 7.67
C PRO A 554 13.13 24.32 7.95
N ARG A 555 12.72 23.30 8.71
CA ARG A 555 13.60 22.15 9.04
C ARG A 555 13.99 21.32 7.82
N ILE A 556 13.09 21.21 6.83
CA ILE A 556 13.37 20.51 5.55
C ILE A 556 14.29 21.39 4.71
N ALA A 557 13.99 22.69 4.61
CA ALA A 557 14.77 23.66 3.86
C ALA A 557 16.23 23.70 4.35
N ASP A 558 16.44 23.86 5.67
CA ASP A 558 17.77 23.86 6.26
C ASP A 558 18.54 22.57 5.97
N SER A 559 17.85 21.43 6.02
CA SER A 559 18.47 20.14 5.75
C SER A 559 18.91 20.00 4.28
N ILE A 560 18.14 20.54 3.33
CA ILE A 560 18.45 20.54 1.90
C ILE A 560 19.65 21.44 1.62
N VAL A 561 19.63 22.68 2.15
CA VAL A 561 20.73 23.64 2.01
C VAL A 561 22.03 23.08 2.59
N ALA A 562 21.97 22.48 3.79
CA ALA A 562 23.13 21.87 4.43
C ALA A 562 23.65 20.67 3.62
N TYR A 563 22.76 19.84 3.06
CA TYR A 563 23.16 18.69 2.23
C TYR A 563 23.90 19.10 0.97
N PHE A 564 23.36 20.04 0.20
CA PHE A 564 23.98 20.50 -1.04
C PHE A 564 25.12 21.51 -0.83
N GLY A 565 25.25 22.08 0.37
CA GLY A 565 26.41 22.86 0.77
C GLY A 565 27.65 22.03 1.09
N ASP A 566 27.51 20.72 1.30
CA ASP A 566 28.62 19.80 1.58
C ASP A 566 29.34 19.38 0.29
N ALA A 567 30.67 19.61 0.24
CA ALA A 567 31.48 19.28 -0.95
C ALA A 567 31.49 17.79 -1.31
N LYS A 568 31.38 16.88 -0.30
CA LYS A 568 31.29 15.43 -0.54
C LYS A 568 30.00 15.08 -1.27
N ASN A 569 28.88 15.68 -0.85
CA ASN A 569 27.58 15.45 -1.47
C ASN A 569 27.52 16.04 -2.89
N GLN A 570 28.12 17.22 -3.11
CA GLN A 570 28.26 17.79 -4.47
C GLN A 570 29.06 16.85 -5.38
N ALA A 571 30.20 16.33 -4.91
CA ALA A 571 31.01 15.38 -5.67
C ALA A 571 30.23 14.09 -5.98
N LEU A 572 29.38 13.61 -5.05
CA LEU A 572 28.51 12.45 -5.27
C LEU A 572 27.49 12.72 -6.39
N ILE A 573 26.88 13.90 -6.42
CA ILE A 573 25.94 14.29 -7.50
C ILE A 573 26.66 14.28 -8.85
N GLU A 574 27.86 14.86 -8.93
CA GLU A 574 28.64 14.85 -10.17
C GLU A 574 29.04 13.44 -10.62
N LYS A 575 29.38 12.56 -9.68
CA LYS A 575 29.69 11.15 -9.95
C LYS A 575 28.46 10.39 -10.48
N LEU A 576 27.27 10.57 -9.88
CA LEU A 576 26.02 10.01 -10.40
C LEU A 576 25.70 10.53 -11.81
N ARG A 577 25.92 11.84 -12.06
CA ARG A 577 25.74 12.44 -13.37
C ARG A 577 26.68 11.84 -14.41
N ALA A 578 27.95 11.65 -14.06
CA ALA A 578 28.94 11.02 -14.94
C ALA A 578 28.56 9.59 -15.34
N HIS A 579 27.85 8.87 -14.49
CA HIS A 579 27.30 7.56 -14.79
C HIS A 579 25.96 7.59 -15.54
N GLY A 580 25.45 8.76 -15.89
CA GLY A 580 24.24 8.92 -16.71
C GLY A 580 22.91 8.81 -15.93
N VAL A 581 22.93 9.00 -14.61
CA VAL A 581 21.70 9.07 -13.82
C VAL A 581 20.93 10.34 -14.16
N ASP A 582 19.67 10.19 -14.59
CA ASP A 582 18.79 11.33 -14.88
C ASP A 582 18.30 11.96 -13.59
N MET A 583 18.71 13.20 -13.35
CA MET A 583 18.35 14.04 -12.22
C MET A 583 17.51 15.24 -12.65
N THR A 584 16.66 15.02 -13.66
CA THR A 584 15.66 15.99 -14.11
C THR A 584 14.25 15.47 -13.79
N ALA A 585 13.31 16.37 -13.55
CA ALA A 585 11.90 16.02 -13.51
C ALA A 585 11.40 15.84 -14.96
N GLU A 586 10.52 14.86 -15.17
CA GLU A 586 9.81 14.78 -16.44
C GLU A 586 9.16 16.14 -16.71
N LYS A 587 9.56 16.79 -17.79
CA LYS A 587 8.84 17.96 -18.27
C LYS A 587 7.45 17.46 -18.64
N LYS A 588 6.43 17.81 -17.86
CA LYS A 588 5.05 17.76 -18.34
C LYS A 588 5.06 18.57 -19.63
N THR A 589 4.96 17.91 -20.77
CA THR A 589 4.90 18.57 -22.08
C THR A 589 3.61 19.36 -22.06
N LEU A 590 3.71 20.69 -21.88
CA LEU A 590 2.53 21.55 -21.95
C LEU A 590 1.99 21.45 -23.38
N ILE A 591 0.70 21.17 -23.51
CA ILE A 591 -0.01 21.16 -24.80
C ILE A 591 -0.01 22.59 -25.38
N ASN A 592 -0.24 23.57 -24.51
CA ASN A 592 -0.16 25.00 -24.74
C ASN A 592 -0.06 25.75 -23.40
N THR A 593 -0.10 27.08 -23.40
CA THR A 593 0.03 27.95 -22.22
C THR A 593 -1.28 28.65 -21.86
N THR A 594 -2.42 28.11 -22.25
CA THR A 594 -3.75 28.76 -22.07
C THR A 594 -4.08 29.05 -20.62
N PHE A 595 -3.58 28.23 -19.69
CA PHE A 595 -3.78 28.38 -18.24
C PHE A 595 -2.50 28.75 -17.50
N ASP A 596 -1.46 29.23 -18.18
CA ASP A 596 -0.20 29.57 -17.53
C ASP A 596 -0.39 30.66 -16.47
N GLY A 597 0.05 30.36 -15.23
CA GLY A 597 -0.15 31.23 -14.07
C GLY A 597 -1.56 31.22 -13.45
N GLU A 598 -2.52 30.49 -14.03
CA GLU A 598 -3.88 30.41 -13.49
C GLU A 598 -3.97 29.40 -12.33
N ILE A 599 -4.63 29.82 -11.25
CA ILE A 599 -5.02 28.93 -10.12
C ILE A 599 -6.51 28.66 -10.24
N VAL A 600 -6.83 27.48 -10.75
CA VAL A 600 -8.20 27.09 -11.14
C VAL A 600 -8.86 26.25 -10.02
N VAL A 601 -10.13 26.55 -9.73
CA VAL A 601 -10.97 25.72 -8.84
C VAL A 601 -12.15 25.19 -9.64
N LEU A 602 -12.33 23.88 -9.63
CA LEU A 602 -13.48 23.23 -10.23
C LEU A 602 -14.59 23.06 -9.18
N THR A 603 -15.83 23.45 -9.49
CA THR A 603 -16.98 23.34 -8.58
C THR A 603 -18.23 22.87 -9.32
N GLY A 604 -19.13 22.18 -8.61
CA GLY A 604 -20.27 21.54 -9.23
C GLY A 604 -19.94 20.21 -9.92
N LYS A 605 -20.94 19.58 -10.51
CA LYS A 605 -20.81 18.35 -11.29
C LYS A 605 -20.53 18.71 -12.75
N LEU A 606 -19.32 18.42 -13.21
CA LEU A 606 -18.99 18.57 -14.63
C LEU A 606 -19.69 17.46 -15.42
N GLN A 607 -20.20 17.78 -16.60
CA GLN A 607 -20.97 16.87 -17.46
C GLN A 607 -20.16 16.40 -18.68
N MET A 608 -19.22 17.22 -19.15
CA MET A 608 -18.39 16.94 -20.32
C MET A 608 -17.00 16.36 -19.98
N PHE A 609 -16.57 16.53 -18.73
CA PHE A 609 -15.27 16.05 -18.22
C PHE A 609 -15.47 15.40 -16.86
N SER A 610 -14.73 14.34 -16.59
CA SER A 610 -14.48 13.98 -15.20
C SER A 610 -13.65 15.08 -14.52
N ARG A 611 -13.74 15.21 -13.20
CA ARG A 611 -12.97 16.21 -12.46
C ARG A 611 -11.46 16.07 -12.71
N LYS A 612 -10.98 14.83 -12.80
CA LYS A 612 -9.57 14.50 -13.05
C LYS A 612 -9.14 14.89 -14.46
N GLU A 613 -9.96 14.65 -15.47
CA GLU A 613 -9.68 15.08 -16.84
C GLU A 613 -9.61 16.60 -16.94
N ALA A 614 -10.52 17.31 -16.28
CA ALA A 614 -10.50 18.76 -16.22
C ALA A 614 -9.26 19.29 -15.49
N GLU A 615 -8.87 18.69 -14.36
CA GLU A 615 -7.64 19.03 -13.62
C GLU A 615 -6.40 18.77 -14.49
N GLN A 616 -6.31 17.61 -15.11
CA GLN A 616 -5.21 17.26 -16.02
C GLN A 616 -5.15 18.18 -17.24
N ALA A 617 -6.30 18.56 -17.78
CA ALA A 617 -6.37 19.45 -18.94
C ALA A 617 -5.86 20.86 -18.61
N VAL A 618 -6.16 21.38 -17.41
CA VAL A 618 -5.62 22.65 -16.90
C VAL A 618 -4.11 22.56 -16.68
N GLU A 619 -3.65 21.49 -15.98
CA GLU A 619 -2.23 21.30 -15.69
C GLU A 619 -1.39 21.09 -16.95
N ALA A 620 -1.92 20.35 -17.93
CA ALA A 620 -1.27 20.15 -19.23
C ALA A 620 -1.13 21.46 -20.05
N ARG A 621 -1.76 22.54 -19.61
CA ARG A 621 -1.73 23.86 -20.23
C ARG A 621 -1.16 24.97 -19.33
N GLY A 622 -0.39 24.57 -18.31
CA GLY A 622 0.36 25.47 -17.44
C GLY A 622 -0.38 25.99 -16.21
N GLY A 623 -1.67 25.63 -16.02
CA GLY A 623 -2.44 26.03 -14.85
C GLY A 623 -2.23 25.11 -13.64
N LYS A 624 -2.67 25.56 -12.46
CA LYS A 624 -2.68 24.79 -11.21
C LYS A 624 -4.10 24.64 -10.71
N CYS A 625 -4.55 23.40 -10.46
CA CYS A 625 -5.85 23.17 -9.82
C CYS A 625 -5.73 23.11 -8.30
N THR A 626 -6.71 23.71 -7.59
CA THR A 626 -6.81 23.66 -6.13
C THR A 626 -8.20 23.25 -5.67
N SER A 627 -8.26 22.64 -4.48
CA SER A 627 -9.51 22.09 -3.94
C SER A 627 -10.43 23.15 -3.31
N SER A 628 -9.93 24.35 -3.02
CA SER A 628 -10.70 25.40 -2.33
C SER A 628 -10.47 26.78 -2.93
N VAL A 629 -11.52 27.62 -2.93
CA VAL A 629 -11.43 29.01 -3.38
C VAL A 629 -10.78 29.87 -2.30
N THR A 630 -9.70 30.56 -2.67
CA THR A 630 -8.94 31.47 -1.80
C THR A 630 -8.71 32.81 -2.51
N LYS A 631 -8.10 33.78 -1.85
CA LYS A 631 -7.69 35.06 -2.49
C LYS A 631 -6.66 34.87 -3.62
N LYS A 632 -5.99 33.71 -3.67
CA LYS A 632 -5.03 33.37 -4.73
C LYS A 632 -5.72 32.70 -5.94
N THR A 633 -6.97 32.29 -5.83
CA THR A 633 -7.72 31.65 -6.92
C THR A 633 -8.01 32.67 -8.02
N THR A 634 -7.57 32.40 -9.23
CA THR A 634 -7.69 33.29 -10.38
C THR A 634 -8.86 32.95 -11.28
N LEU A 635 -9.31 31.69 -11.27
CA LEU A 635 -10.41 31.20 -12.09
C LEU A 635 -11.22 30.13 -11.38
N VAL A 636 -12.56 30.16 -11.56
CA VAL A 636 -13.43 29.07 -11.10
C VAL A 636 -14.24 28.53 -12.26
N VAL A 637 -14.15 27.23 -12.51
CA VAL A 637 -14.95 26.51 -13.51
C VAL A 637 -16.17 25.91 -12.82
N VAL A 638 -17.35 26.17 -13.35
CA VAL A 638 -18.63 25.79 -12.74
C VAL A 638 -19.36 24.79 -13.62
N GLY A 639 -19.63 23.58 -13.04
CA GLY A 639 -20.54 22.59 -13.58
C GLY A 639 -21.96 22.73 -13.01
N ALA A 640 -22.77 21.69 -13.20
CA ALA A 640 -24.13 21.64 -12.65
C ALA A 640 -24.11 21.61 -11.11
N ASP A 641 -25.14 22.17 -10.49
CA ASP A 641 -25.34 22.23 -9.03
C ASP A 641 -24.11 22.75 -8.24
N PRO A 642 -23.67 23.99 -8.49
CA PRO A 642 -22.50 24.55 -7.85
C PRO A 642 -22.74 24.79 -6.35
N GLY A 643 -21.86 24.22 -5.50
CA GLY A 643 -21.96 24.35 -4.04
C GLY A 643 -21.30 25.61 -3.48
N SER A 644 -20.93 25.56 -2.20
CA SER A 644 -20.37 26.69 -1.42
C SER A 644 -19.13 27.37 -2.05
N LYS A 645 -18.37 26.69 -2.88
CA LYS A 645 -17.22 27.28 -3.60
C LYS A 645 -17.62 28.34 -4.61
N TYR A 646 -18.74 28.17 -5.27
CA TYR A 646 -19.31 29.16 -6.19
C TYR A 646 -19.70 30.45 -5.49
N GLU A 647 -20.40 30.33 -4.34
CA GLU A 647 -20.78 31.49 -3.54
C GLU A 647 -19.54 32.21 -2.97
N LYS A 648 -18.52 31.44 -2.60
CA LYS A 648 -17.26 32.01 -2.13
C LYS A 648 -16.49 32.72 -3.23
N ALA A 649 -16.49 32.21 -4.46
CA ALA A 649 -15.89 32.85 -5.62
C ALA A 649 -16.58 34.18 -5.93
N LYS A 650 -17.91 34.23 -5.91
CA LYS A 650 -18.67 35.47 -6.07
C LYS A 650 -18.33 36.52 -5.01
N LYS A 651 -18.23 36.10 -3.73
CA LYS A 651 -17.86 37.01 -2.64
C LYS A 651 -16.44 37.58 -2.78
N LEU A 652 -15.52 36.81 -3.37
CA LEU A 652 -14.13 37.22 -3.57
C LEU A 652 -13.92 37.95 -4.90
N GLY A 653 -14.94 38.01 -5.78
CA GLY A 653 -14.82 38.61 -7.11
C GLY A 653 -13.94 37.81 -8.08
N THR A 654 -13.74 36.52 -7.81
CA THR A 654 -12.95 35.63 -8.66
C THR A 654 -13.70 35.37 -9.98
N PRO A 655 -13.04 35.46 -11.15
CA PRO A 655 -13.63 35.11 -12.44
C PRO A 655 -14.22 33.69 -12.43
N ILE A 656 -15.42 33.55 -13.00
CA ILE A 656 -16.17 32.30 -13.04
C ILE A 656 -16.53 32.02 -14.50
N ILE A 657 -16.22 30.82 -14.98
CA ILE A 657 -16.60 30.35 -16.31
C ILE A 657 -17.44 29.06 -16.19
N SER A 658 -18.32 28.85 -17.17
CA SER A 658 -19.07 27.61 -17.32
C SER A 658 -18.18 26.47 -17.84
N GLU A 659 -18.67 25.23 -17.72
CA GLU A 659 -17.98 24.07 -18.32
C GLU A 659 -17.88 24.17 -19.85
N ALA A 660 -18.86 24.79 -20.52
CA ALA A 660 -18.82 25.03 -21.97
C ALA A 660 -17.70 26.00 -22.35
N GLU A 661 -17.59 27.13 -21.64
CA GLU A 661 -16.50 28.10 -21.84
C GLU A 661 -15.14 27.47 -21.50
N PHE A 662 -15.05 26.63 -20.47
CA PHE A 662 -13.85 25.88 -20.13
C PHE A 662 -13.42 24.98 -21.28
N LYS A 663 -14.35 24.25 -21.92
CA LYS A 663 -14.07 23.47 -23.12
C LYS A 663 -13.50 24.30 -24.26
N GLU A 664 -14.10 25.48 -24.52
CA GLU A 664 -13.59 26.40 -25.52
C GLU A 664 -12.15 26.89 -25.21
N TRP A 665 -11.85 27.11 -23.92
CA TRP A 665 -10.49 27.47 -23.48
C TRP A 665 -9.49 26.32 -23.65
N LEU A 666 -9.91 25.07 -23.51
CA LEU A 666 -9.08 23.91 -23.77
C LEU A 666 -8.77 23.69 -25.24
N GLU A 667 -9.64 24.18 -26.16
CA GLU A 667 -9.47 24.07 -27.63
C GLU A 667 -8.65 25.20 -28.24
N ARG A 668 -8.38 26.27 -27.46
CA ARG A 668 -7.46 27.37 -27.86
C ARG A 668 -6.00 26.95 -27.72
#